data_f2294e627ce26f3d3364835dcd3691e3
#
_entry.id   f2294e627ce26f3d3364835dcd3691e3
#
_cell.length_a   1.000
_cell.length_b   1.000
_cell.length_c   1.000
_cell.angle_alpha   90.00
_cell.angle_beta   90.00
_cell.angle_gamma   90.00
#
_symmetry.space_group_name_H-M   'P 1'
#
loop_
_entity.id
_entity.type
_entity.pdbx_description
1 polymer ?
#
loop_
_entity_poly.entity_id
_entity_poly.type
_entity_poly.pdbx_seq_one_letter_code
_entity_poly.pdbx_strand_id
1 'polypeptide(L)'
;MTDTAFPYAWNAPRPAIGGFKQADAAPGIMYLTPDGNRKRLSIAELAETDEAPDRGRAVRRRLASLPHFVRRMYAQKLEQVDRKGKQAADAWLINTFERFVLSRIDQVNEQYLPQGVMPAALLPLREQFWRLLWAGKKELKRLAHNLADLLGSEFNREFDFQMARTSDPHFATLSGYGRMGFLANNLKTPVPCWTDYCKEELEAEDALKAVARLQSPQWWLNRLRRMHARWREHLMVAAGYVHKKSAPYCSDPCLQEWTAQKKANREFLKAMELEDEDTGERVSLIDKVAGSVANPANRRRELMARMRGFEDLANEAGLAGAFFTLTAPSKYHSMQYDGRRNNKYSGASPRETQKYLCKVWARTRAAWQRNGIRVFGFRVVEPHHDETPHWHLLLFMRPEHIEPATAIFRRHAMREDGNEPGAAENRFEMKPIEKEKGSATGYIAKYISKNIDGYQLDNDLDDETGKPLKEMARRVSAWASRWAIRQFQQIGGAPVTVWRELRRLGDRELVLHPEIEPVRQAADSSAWDLYVSAQGGPLVPRDLLRVRLSYEVTENGNLYGDDVSKISGVYSPIRGPESLIHTRTTKYKIVPKRQTDGVSGFDLDFSGGPAAPRSSVNNCTREPREVEKRADPGGTVINDCASWADIGSLSRKEKRVIAQRLSDAARVTNKRVKVRPKASPMTEQEKQISELLSLRGVDASAGMVRSLISGAVVAFGDQVLTVEEGRLTVRNRTAAGVQRLPSQIVEIKQQADDLLHRMKRAFSARE
;
A
#
# COMPACT_ATOMS: atom_id res chain seq x y z
N MET A 1 28.76 41.53 20.02
CA MET A 1 28.93 40.64 18.87
C MET A 1 27.55 40.04 18.58
N THR A 2 26.96 40.46 17.50
CA THR A 2 25.57 40.18 17.15
C THR A 2 25.43 38.71 16.71
N ASP A 3 24.65 37.96 17.45
CA ASP A 3 24.16 36.63 17.04
C ASP A 3 23.34 36.80 15.79
N THR A 4 23.92 36.53 14.63
CA THR A 4 23.19 36.38 13.39
C THR A 4 22.55 35.01 13.38
N ALA A 5 21.32 34.95 13.91
CA ALA A 5 20.47 33.77 13.79
C ALA A 5 20.14 33.55 12.29
N PHE A 6 20.54 32.42 11.74
CA PHE A 6 20.17 32.02 10.39
C PHE A 6 18.67 31.68 10.35
N PRO A 7 17.84 32.42 9.59
CA PRO A 7 16.39 32.24 9.63
C PRO A 7 15.91 30.91 9.05
N TYR A 8 16.77 30.18 8.32
CA TYR A 8 16.43 28.89 7.70
C TYR A 8 17.58 27.89 7.87
N ALA A 9 17.25 26.65 8.24
CA ALA A 9 18.22 25.56 8.45
C ALA A 9 19.05 25.20 7.20
N TRP A 10 18.63 25.58 5.99
CA TRP A 10 19.34 25.31 4.73
C TRP A 10 20.46 26.32 4.43
N ASN A 11 20.46 27.52 5.04
CA ASN A 11 21.49 28.53 4.87
C ASN A 11 22.41 28.68 6.11
N ALA A 12 22.22 27.86 7.13
CA ALA A 12 23.13 27.79 8.26
C ALA A 12 24.48 27.18 7.82
N PRO A 13 25.62 27.74 8.27
CA PRO A 13 26.93 27.14 8.00
C PRO A 13 26.93 25.69 8.52
N ARG A 14 27.41 24.76 7.70
CA ARG A 14 27.57 23.38 8.14
C ARG A 14 28.53 23.35 9.34
N PRO A 15 28.16 22.69 10.46
CA PRO A 15 29.09 22.56 11.57
C PRO A 15 30.34 21.87 11.07
N ALA A 16 31.48 22.45 11.39
CA ALA A 16 32.76 21.83 11.09
C ALA A 16 32.79 20.41 11.68
N ILE A 17 33.43 19.48 10.98
CA ILE A 17 33.49 18.05 11.29
C ILE A 17 33.99 17.73 12.73
N GLY A 18 34.45 18.73 13.47
CA GLY A 18 34.88 18.66 14.88
C GLY A 18 33.76 18.80 15.93
N GLY A 19 32.48 19.06 15.57
CA GLY A 19 31.38 19.32 16.51
C GLY A 19 30.82 18.11 17.27
N PHE A 20 31.41 16.95 17.19
CA PHE A 20 31.01 15.73 17.93
C PHE A 20 31.58 15.61 19.36
N LYS A 21 31.95 16.72 20.02
CA LYS A 21 32.45 16.68 21.39
C LYS A 21 31.41 16.34 22.48
N GLN A 22 30.15 16.02 22.11
CA GLN A 22 29.10 15.73 23.09
C GLN A 22 28.44 14.34 22.87
N ALA A 23 29.24 13.34 22.56
CA ALA A 23 28.75 11.96 22.55
C ALA A 23 29.14 11.18 23.82
N ASP A 24 29.17 11.85 24.96
CA ASP A 24 29.60 11.26 26.23
C ASP A 24 28.63 10.23 26.84
N ALA A 25 27.51 9.94 26.18
CA ALA A 25 26.54 8.95 26.62
C ALA A 25 26.30 7.81 25.63
N ALA A 26 27.13 7.60 24.62
CA ALA A 26 27.05 6.42 23.78
C ALA A 26 27.55 5.18 24.54
N PRO A 27 26.89 3.98 24.37
CA PRO A 27 27.40 2.76 24.96
C PRO A 27 28.82 2.51 24.45
N GLY A 28 29.74 2.19 25.34
CA GLY A 28 31.14 1.96 25.02
C GLY A 28 31.30 0.93 23.91
N ILE A 29 32.24 1.20 23.00
CA ILE A 29 32.51 0.36 21.85
C ILE A 29 33.46 -0.77 22.27
N MET A 30 33.13 -2.01 21.94
CA MET A 30 34.04 -3.13 22.13
C MET A 30 35.15 -3.04 21.09
N TYR A 31 36.35 -2.85 21.57
CA TYR A 31 37.58 -2.73 20.80
C TYR A 31 38.43 -3.98 20.97
N LEU A 32 39.02 -4.50 19.88
CA LEU A 32 40.05 -5.51 19.95
C LEU A 32 41.41 -4.79 20.04
N THR A 33 42.08 -4.98 21.16
CA THR A 33 43.46 -4.50 21.31
C THR A 33 44.40 -5.26 20.36
N PRO A 34 45.57 -4.73 20.01
CA PRO A 34 46.55 -5.42 19.20
C PRO A 34 46.92 -6.81 19.75
N ASP A 35 46.79 -7.00 21.06
CA ASP A 35 47.05 -8.25 21.79
C ASP A 35 45.89 -9.25 21.78
N GLY A 36 44.82 -8.97 21.00
CA GLY A 36 43.68 -9.87 20.87
C GLY A 36 42.62 -9.78 22.00
N ASN A 37 42.81 -8.92 22.98
CA ASN A 37 41.89 -8.75 24.09
C ASN A 37 40.71 -7.84 23.74
N ARG A 38 39.51 -8.16 24.22
CA ARG A 38 38.32 -7.34 24.07
C ARG A 38 38.25 -6.31 25.19
N LYS A 39 38.53 -5.03 24.89
CA LYS A 39 38.38 -3.93 25.83
C LYS A 39 37.21 -3.05 25.45
N ARG A 40 36.38 -2.66 26.42
CA ARG A 40 35.28 -1.71 26.25
C ARG A 40 35.84 -0.33 26.58
N LEU A 41 35.98 0.52 25.57
CA LEU A 41 36.41 1.88 25.72
C LEU A 41 35.25 2.86 25.49
N SER A 42 35.11 3.86 26.30
CA SER A 42 34.21 4.99 26.02
C SER A 42 34.78 5.81 24.86
N ILE A 43 33.92 6.57 24.19
CA ILE A 43 34.35 7.46 23.10
C ILE A 43 35.28 8.56 23.64
N ALA A 44 35.14 8.95 24.89
CA ALA A 44 36.04 9.89 25.58
C ALA A 44 37.43 9.30 25.74
N GLU A 45 37.60 8.09 26.24
CA GLU A 45 38.90 7.40 26.38
C GLU A 45 39.60 7.18 25.03
N LEU A 46 38.84 7.03 23.93
CA LEU A 46 39.40 6.98 22.58
C LEU A 46 39.85 8.37 22.08
N ALA A 47 39.34 9.46 22.66
CA ALA A 47 39.69 10.83 22.28
C ALA A 47 40.91 11.35 23.00
N GLU A 48 41.23 10.86 24.22
CA GLU A 48 42.32 11.36 25.08
C GLU A 48 43.72 10.87 24.66
N THR A 49 43.82 9.90 23.75
CA THR A 49 45.13 9.38 23.32
C THR A 49 45.57 10.01 22.03
N ASP A 50 45.77 11.42 21.98
CA ASP A 50 46.60 11.80 20.87
C ASP A 50 46.98 13.20 20.45
N GLU A 51 48.18 13.28 19.97
CA GLU A 51 48.75 14.21 18.98
C GLU A 51 47.99 14.24 17.65
N ALA A 52 48.10 15.32 16.90
CA ALA A 52 47.36 15.71 15.68
C ALA A 52 46.50 14.62 14.96
N PRO A 53 45.23 14.88 14.67
CA PRO A 53 44.29 13.84 14.27
C PRO A 53 44.70 13.16 12.99
N ASP A 54 45.25 11.94 13.10
CA ASP A 54 45.45 11.04 12.00
C ASP A 54 44.09 10.76 11.35
N ARG A 55 43.90 11.22 10.11
CA ARG A 55 42.65 11.10 9.35
C ARG A 55 42.23 9.63 9.23
N GLY A 56 43.16 8.71 9.04
CA GLY A 56 42.87 7.26 8.97
C GLY A 56 42.24 6.77 10.28
N ARG A 57 42.73 7.23 11.43
CA ARG A 57 42.19 6.89 12.74
C ARG A 57 40.81 7.48 12.95
N ALA A 58 40.56 8.72 12.52
CA ALA A 58 39.21 9.33 12.61
C ALA A 58 38.17 8.56 11.78
N VAL A 59 38.51 8.14 10.57
CA VAL A 59 37.64 7.34 9.70
C VAL A 59 37.41 5.95 10.29
N ARG A 60 38.42 5.33 10.90
CA ARG A 60 38.32 4.03 11.59
C ARG A 60 37.34 4.10 12.78
N ARG A 61 37.37 5.17 13.57
CA ARG A 61 36.40 5.46 14.66
C ARG A 61 34.99 5.59 14.10
N ARG A 62 34.81 6.34 13.02
CA ARG A 62 33.50 6.45 12.35
C ARG A 62 32.97 5.13 11.87
N LEU A 63 33.78 4.27 11.27
CA LEU A 63 33.39 2.91 10.90
C LEU A 63 32.93 2.11 12.11
N ALA A 64 33.66 2.20 13.24
CA ALA A 64 33.31 1.50 14.47
C ALA A 64 31.99 2.00 15.10
N SER A 65 31.63 3.27 14.91
CA SER A 65 30.38 3.87 15.40
C SER A 65 29.15 3.57 14.52
N LEU A 66 29.33 3.03 13.33
CA LEU A 66 28.20 2.69 12.45
C LEU A 66 27.33 1.56 13.02
N PRO A 67 26.04 1.50 12.65
CA PRO A 67 25.17 0.39 12.99
C PRO A 67 25.79 -0.94 12.66
N HIS A 68 25.65 -1.96 13.53
CA HIS A 68 26.28 -3.26 13.40
C HIS A 68 26.10 -3.88 12.01
N PHE A 69 24.92 -3.75 11.43
CA PHE A 69 24.59 -4.33 10.11
C PHE A 69 25.39 -3.68 8.96
N VAL A 70 25.74 -2.39 9.05
CA VAL A 70 26.62 -1.70 8.10
C VAL A 70 28.08 -1.99 8.43
N ARG A 71 28.45 -1.85 9.72
CA ARG A 71 29.82 -2.07 10.18
C ARG A 71 30.35 -3.44 9.78
N ARG A 72 29.56 -4.51 9.96
CA ARG A 72 29.94 -5.89 9.63
C ARG A 72 30.38 -6.05 8.17
N MET A 73 29.76 -5.32 7.24
CA MET A 73 30.10 -5.39 5.81
C MET A 73 31.53 -4.90 5.52
N TYR A 74 31.94 -3.86 6.25
CA TYR A 74 33.22 -3.18 5.99
C TYR A 74 34.34 -3.60 6.94
N ALA A 75 34.02 -4.13 8.11
CA ALA A 75 35.03 -4.64 9.06
C ALA A 75 35.85 -5.76 8.43
N GLN A 76 35.21 -6.75 7.80
CA GLN A 76 35.92 -7.84 7.10
C GLN A 76 36.81 -7.32 5.96
N LYS A 77 36.34 -6.28 5.25
CA LYS A 77 37.16 -5.69 4.19
C LYS A 77 38.35 -4.94 4.76
N LEU A 78 38.13 -4.21 5.86
CA LEU A 78 39.22 -3.52 6.56
C LEU A 78 40.29 -4.53 7.05
N GLU A 79 39.89 -5.64 7.68
CA GLU A 79 40.78 -6.69 8.13
C GLU A 79 41.63 -7.26 6.98
N GLN A 80 41.04 -7.46 5.79
CA GLN A 80 41.79 -7.91 4.61
C GLN A 80 42.85 -6.90 4.15
N VAL A 81 42.53 -5.60 4.28
CA VAL A 81 43.47 -4.54 3.87
C VAL A 81 44.50 -4.26 4.96
N ASP A 82 44.11 -4.37 6.24
CA ASP A 82 45.07 -4.27 7.39
C ASP A 82 46.19 -5.29 7.29
N ARG A 83 45.93 -6.49 6.75
CA ARG A 83 46.98 -7.51 6.49
C ARG A 83 48.04 -7.04 5.49
N LYS A 84 47.75 -6.02 4.66
CA LYS A 84 48.68 -5.41 3.72
C LYS A 84 49.48 -4.25 4.35
N GLY A 85 49.25 -3.93 5.61
CA GLY A 85 49.89 -2.88 6.37
C GLY A 85 49.01 -1.64 6.61
N LYS A 86 49.41 -0.85 7.63
CA LYS A 86 48.67 0.32 8.09
C LYS A 86 48.46 1.36 6.98
N GLN A 87 49.49 1.65 6.17
CA GLN A 87 49.36 2.63 5.08
C GLN A 87 48.32 2.22 4.04
N ALA A 88 48.24 0.94 3.68
CA ALA A 88 47.24 0.42 2.75
C ALA A 88 45.81 0.53 3.35
N ALA A 89 45.66 0.24 4.65
CA ALA A 89 44.41 0.35 5.36
C ALA A 89 43.92 1.80 5.44
N ASP A 90 44.78 2.74 5.80
CA ASP A 90 44.46 4.16 5.90
C ASP A 90 44.16 4.75 4.52
N ALA A 91 44.89 4.39 3.50
CA ALA A 91 44.60 4.76 2.11
C ALA A 91 43.20 4.25 1.66
N TRP A 92 42.86 3.00 1.98
CA TRP A 92 41.56 2.45 1.67
C TRP A 92 40.43 3.15 2.48
N LEU A 93 40.64 3.40 3.77
CA LEU A 93 39.70 4.09 4.62
C LEU A 93 39.38 5.50 4.08
N ILE A 94 40.40 6.27 3.72
CA ILE A 94 40.24 7.66 3.27
C ILE A 94 39.74 7.71 1.83
N ASN A 95 40.38 7.04 0.90
CA ASN A 95 40.13 7.21 -0.53
C ASN A 95 38.92 6.39 -1.04
N THR A 96 38.54 5.34 -0.29
CA THR A 96 37.44 4.47 -0.72
C THR A 96 36.27 4.54 0.25
N PHE A 97 36.50 4.24 1.53
CA PHE A 97 35.40 4.12 2.48
C PHE A 97 34.81 5.48 2.85
N GLU A 98 35.60 6.44 3.24
CA GLU A 98 35.12 7.81 3.59
C GLU A 98 34.50 8.46 2.36
N ARG A 99 35.23 8.48 1.26
CA ARG A 99 34.81 9.19 0.04
C ARG A 99 33.52 8.65 -0.60
N PHE A 100 33.36 7.33 -0.66
CA PHE A 100 32.28 6.70 -1.43
C PHE A 100 31.24 5.96 -0.60
N VAL A 101 31.46 5.77 0.70
CA VAL A 101 30.52 5.06 1.56
C VAL A 101 29.99 5.96 2.67
N LEU A 102 30.90 6.53 3.49
CA LEU A 102 30.47 7.40 4.59
C LEU A 102 29.69 8.61 4.11
N SER A 103 30.12 9.26 3.03
CA SER A 103 29.40 10.39 2.45
C SER A 103 27.94 10.07 2.10
N ARG A 104 27.68 8.87 1.59
CA ARG A 104 26.31 8.43 1.29
C ARG A 104 25.52 8.08 2.54
N ILE A 105 26.17 7.44 3.51
CA ILE A 105 25.57 7.15 4.81
C ILE A 105 25.16 8.46 5.50
N ASP A 106 26.01 9.48 5.45
CA ASP A 106 25.72 10.79 6.02
C ASP A 106 24.54 11.48 5.32
N GLN A 107 24.50 11.46 3.98
CA GLN A 107 23.36 11.96 3.20
C GLN A 107 22.04 11.27 3.57
N VAL A 108 22.07 9.97 3.82
CA VAL A 108 20.90 9.23 4.27
C VAL A 108 20.53 9.61 5.71
N ASN A 109 21.50 9.67 6.63
CA ASN A 109 21.25 10.04 8.01
C ASN A 109 20.63 11.45 8.13
N GLU A 110 21.05 12.41 7.32
CA GLU A 110 20.48 13.75 7.26
C GLU A 110 18.97 13.77 6.92
N GLN A 111 18.46 12.75 6.25
CA GLN A 111 17.03 12.65 5.92
C GLN A 111 16.17 12.18 7.09
N TYR A 112 16.74 11.44 8.03
CA TYR A 112 16.02 10.83 9.15
C TYR A 112 16.30 11.50 10.49
N LEU A 113 17.48 12.07 10.67
CA LEU A 113 17.85 12.76 11.91
C LEU A 113 17.37 14.21 11.90
N PRO A 114 16.99 14.75 13.06
CA PRO A 114 16.76 16.17 13.21
C PRO A 114 18.01 16.96 12.78
N GLN A 115 17.81 18.01 12.00
CA GLN A 115 18.89 18.90 11.58
C GLN A 115 18.91 20.17 12.40
N GLY A 116 20.11 20.73 12.61
CA GLY A 116 20.28 21.97 13.35
C GLY A 116 20.10 21.81 14.86
N VAL A 117 19.80 22.93 15.52
CA VAL A 117 19.57 22.96 16.97
C VAL A 117 18.19 22.38 17.28
N MET A 118 18.16 21.30 18.07
CA MET A 118 16.90 20.70 18.49
C MET A 118 16.18 21.67 19.46
N PRO A 119 14.87 21.93 19.28
CA PRO A 119 14.08 22.73 20.19
C PRO A 119 14.22 22.25 21.64
N ALA A 120 14.33 23.19 22.60
CA ALA A 120 14.54 22.88 24.02
C ALA A 120 13.54 21.83 24.56
N ALA A 121 12.28 21.91 24.16
CA ALA A 121 11.26 20.95 24.55
C ALA A 121 11.57 19.50 24.12
N LEU A 122 12.30 19.29 23.03
CA LEU A 122 12.65 17.97 22.52
C LEU A 122 13.97 17.41 23.09
N LEU A 123 14.76 18.22 23.79
CA LEU A 123 16.05 17.79 24.33
C LEU A 123 15.98 16.53 25.22
N PRO A 124 14.95 16.33 26.08
CA PRO A 124 14.81 15.12 26.87
C PRO A 124 14.69 13.82 26.03
N LEU A 125 14.23 13.93 24.77
CA LEU A 125 14.08 12.81 23.86
C LEU A 125 15.22 12.65 22.85
N ARG A 126 16.19 13.57 22.88
CA ARG A 126 17.31 13.63 21.93
C ARG A 126 18.04 12.30 21.82
N GLU A 127 18.48 11.75 22.93
CA GLU A 127 19.25 10.49 22.94
C GLU A 127 18.41 9.32 22.40
N GLN A 128 17.13 9.20 22.78
CA GLN A 128 16.24 8.16 22.30
C GLN A 128 16.07 8.23 20.77
N PHE A 129 16.00 9.44 20.21
CA PHE A 129 15.92 9.65 18.76
C PHE A 129 17.23 9.30 18.04
N TRP A 130 18.37 9.67 18.60
CA TRP A 130 19.69 9.33 18.04
C TRP A 130 19.94 7.83 18.05
N ARG A 131 19.39 7.11 19.05
CA ARG A 131 19.45 5.65 19.15
C ARG A 131 18.35 4.92 18.38
N LEU A 132 17.52 5.61 17.62
CA LEU A 132 16.38 5.02 16.93
C LEU A 132 16.80 3.85 16.01
N LEU A 133 17.96 3.90 15.34
CA LEU A 133 18.46 2.81 14.49
C LEU A 133 18.73 1.50 15.25
N TRP A 134 19.01 1.56 16.53
CA TRP A 134 19.30 0.41 17.39
C TRP A 134 18.13 0.02 18.27
N ALA A 135 17.04 0.80 18.21
CA ALA A 135 15.90 0.64 19.10
C ALA A 135 15.16 -0.68 18.87
N GLY A 136 14.96 -1.43 19.92
CA GLY A 136 14.10 -2.61 19.94
C GLY A 136 12.61 -2.25 20.06
N LYS A 137 11.74 -3.27 20.00
CA LYS A 137 10.27 -3.06 20.06
C LYS A 137 9.83 -2.31 21.32
N LYS A 138 10.43 -2.63 22.50
CA LYS A 138 10.11 -1.99 23.78
C LYS A 138 10.54 -0.52 23.79
N GLU A 139 11.71 -0.21 23.25
CA GLU A 139 12.24 1.15 23.18
C GLU A 139 11.43 2.03 22.22
N LEU A 140 11.04 1.51 21.06
CA LEU A 140 10.13 2.19 20.13
C LEU A 140 8.77 2.49 20.76
N LYS A 141 8.22 1.55 21.56
CA LYS A 141 6.97 1.78 22.29
C LYS A 141 7.13 2.89 23.34
N ARG A 142 8.21 2.83 24.13
CA ARG A 142 8.53 3.87 25.15
C ARG A 142 8.71 5.26 24.49
N LEU A 143 9.49 5.36 23.42
CA LEU A 143 9.67 6.64 22.71
C LEU A 143 8.34 7.17 22.16
N ALA A 144 7.45 6.28 21.66
CA ALA A 144 6.14 6.69 21.18
C ALA A 144 5.25 7.29 22.29
N HIS A 145 5.26 6.73 23.51
CA HIS A 145 4.58 7.30 24.67
C HIS A 145 5.19 8.65 25.06
N ASN A 146 6.51 8.69 25.25
CA ASN A 146 7.19 9.93 25.63
C ASN A 146 6.94 11.08 24.65
N LEU A 147 6.86 10.78 23.34
CA LEU A 147 6.52 11.80 22.32
C LEU A 147 5.09 12.28 22.44
N ALA A 148 4.14 11.37 22.62
CA ALA A 148 2.73 11.71 22.77
C ALA A 148 2.51 12.60 24.02
N ASP A 149 3.08 12.21 25.14
CA ASP A 149 2.98 12.92 26.42
C ASP A 149 3.63 14.31 26.36
N LEU A 150 4.84 14.40 25.78
CA LEU A 150 5.55 15.67 25.63
C LEU A 150 4.75 16.63 24.74
N LEU A 151 4.29 16.17 23.60
CA LEU A 151 3.56 17.03 22.67
C LEU A 151 2.19 17.44 23.24
N GLY A 152 1.53 16.54 23.98
CA GLY A 152 0.30 16.88 24.72
C GLY A 152 0.54 17.98 25.75
N SER A 153 1.61 17.88 26.53
CA SER A 153 1.98 18.90 27.51
C SER A 153 2.32 20.24 26.86
N GLU A 154 3.02 20.24 25.72
CA GLU A 154 3.34 21.46 24.96
C GLU A 154 2.08 22.12 24.36
N PHE A 155 1.12 21.31 23.90
CA PHE A 155 -0.17 21.81 23.46
C PHE A 155 -0.93 22.49 24.58
N ASN A 156 -1.11 21.81 25.72
CA ASN A 156 -1.87 22.35 26.84
C ASN A 156 -1.25 23.65 27.36
N ARG A 157 0.09 23.70 27.50
CA ARG A 157 0.79 24.90 27.92
C ARG A 157 0.56 26.09 26.99
N GLU A 158 0.65 25.88 25.67
CA GLU A 158 0.44 26.95 24.70
C GLU A 158 -1.03 27.35 24.65
N PHE A 159 -1.95 26.39 24.70
CA PHE A 159 -3.39 26.63 24.72
C PHE A 159 -3.79 27.49 25.93
N ASP A 160 -3.40 27.08 27.14
CA ASP A 160 -3.74 27.78 28.38
C ASP A 160 -3.11 29.21 28.39
N PHE A 161 -1.89 29.37 27.87
CA PHE A 161 -1.25 30.67 27.72
C PHE A 161 -2.03 31.61 26.80
N GLN A 162 -2.47 31.12 25.65
CA GLN A 162 -3.23 31.92 24.69
C GLN A 162 -4.66 32.19 25.17
N MET A 163 -5.30 31.25 25.85
CA MET A 163 -6.59 31.46 26.49
C MET A 163 -6.57 32.57 27.54
N ALA A 164 -5.53 32.62 28.35
CA ALA A 164 -5.35 33.67 29.34
C ALA A 164 -5.18 35.07 28.72
N ARG A 165 -4.61 35.14 27.49
CA ARG A 165 -4.34 36.41 26.80
C ARG A 165 -5.48 36.91 25.92
N THR A 166 -6.12 36.02 25.22
CA THR A 166 -7.09 36.38 24.16
C THR A 166 -8.50 36.02 24.51
N SER A 167 -8.69 35.10 25.46
CA SER A 167 -9.98 34.45 25.75
C SER A 167 -10.67 33.88 24.49
N ASP A 168 -9.88 33.58 23.46
CA ASP A 168 -10.34 33.02 22.18
C ASP A 168 -9.90 31.55 22.07
N PRO A 169 -10.83 30.58 22.25
CA PRO A 169 -10.51 29.16 22.19
C PRO A 169 -10.12 28.69 20.80
N HIS A 170 -10.62 29.35 19.74
CA HIS A 170 -10.29 29.01 18.38
C HIS A 170 -8.82 29.34 18.08
N PHE A 171 -8.41 30.55 18.39
CA PHE A 171 -7.01 31.01 18.27
C PHE A 171 -6.07 30.18 19.17
N ALA A 172 -6.46 29.92 20.42
CA ALA A 172 -5.65 29.12 21.34
C ALA A 172 -5.45 27.69 20.83
N THR A 173 -6.46 27.07 20.21
CA THR A 173 -6.38 25.74 19.58
C THR A 173 -5.39 25.73 18.43
N LEU A 174 -5.47 26.71 17.52
CA LEU A 174 -4.56 26.81 16.38
C LEU A 174 -3.13 27.09 16.82
N SER A 175 -2.91 27.93 17.83
CA SER A 175 -1.59 28.22 18.39
C SER A 175 -0.99 26.97 19.05
N GLY A 176 -1.75 26.27 19.88
CA GLY A 176 -1.34 25.01 20.51
C GLY A 176 -0.99 23.93 19.47
N TYR A 177 -1.82 23.77 18.43
CA TYR A 177 -1.52 22.88 17.30
C TYR A 177 -0.23 23.31 16.57
N GLY A 178 -0.06 24.62 16.31
CA GLY A 178 1.15 25.17 15.69
C GLY A 178 2.42 24.81 16.46
N ARG A 179 2.36 24.91 17.80
CA ARG A 179 3.46 24.50 18.68
C ARG A 179 3.78 23.02 18.58
N MET A 180 2.77 22.14 18.66
CA MET A 180 2.95 20.69 18.47
C MET A 180 3.48 20.35 17.07
N GLY A 181 2.89 20.96 16.05
CA GLY A 181 3.25 20.72 14.66
C GLY A 181 4.70 21.13 14.36
N PHE A 182 5.15 22.27 14.90
CA PHE A 182 6.53 22.70 14.82
C PHE A 182 7.49 21.66 15.43
N LEU A 183 7.20 21.18 16.62
CA LEU A 183 8.03 20.17 17.30
C LEU A 183 8.04 18.84 16.52
N ALA A 184 6.87 18.35 16.09
CA ALA A 184 6.77 17.11 15.33
C ALA A 184 7.47 17.18 13.95
N ASN A 185 7.41 18.33 13.28
CA ASN A 185 8.10 18.56 12.01
C ASN A 185 9.62 18.52 12.15
N ASN A 186 10.17 19.03 13.27
CA ASN A 186 11.60 18.90 13.58
C ASN A 186 12.06 17.44 13.67
N LEU A 187 11.17 16.51 14.00
CA LEU A 187 11.47 15.08 14.07
C LEU A 187 11.33 14.38 12.70
N LYS A 188 11.33 15.10 11.57
CA LYS A 188 11.18 14.57 10.21
C LYS A 188 9.90 13.72 10.01
N THR A 189 8.88 13.99 10.82
CA THR A 189 7.59 13.30 10.76
C THR A 189 6.57 14.18 10.02
N PRO A 190 5.91 13.69 8.96
CA PRO A 190 4.83 14.44 8.32
C PRO A 190 3.71 14.73 9.32
N VAL A 191 3.48 16.00 9.58
CA VAL A 191 2.45 16.50 10.50
C VAL A 191 1.10 16.56 9.76
N PRO A 192 0.01 16.03 10.32
CA PRO A 192 -1.31 16.15 9.71
C PRO A 192 -1.73 17.61 9.60
N CYS A 193 -2.34 18.02 8.49
CA CYS A 193 -2.85 19.38 8.22
C CYS A 193 -1.80 20.51 8.29
N TRP A 194 -0.50 20.18 8.28
CA TRP A 194 0.57 21.18 8.42
C TRP A 194 0.64 22.19 7.28
N THR A 195 0.34 21.74 6.05
CA THR A 195 0.33 22.60 4.87
C THR A 195 -0.78 23.65 4.95
N ASP A 196 -1.96 23.24 5.43
CA ASP A 196 -3.13 24.11 5.53
C ASP A 196 -2.94 25.11 6.68
N TYR A 197 -2.31 24.67 7.79
CA TYR A 197 -1.89 25.56 8.87
C TYR A 197 -0.90 26.63 8.39
N CYS A 198 0.13 26.25 7.62
CA CYS A 198 1.11 27.20 7.08
C CYS A 198 0.54 28.19 6.06
N LYS A 199 -0.65 27.90 5.51
CA LYS A 199 -1.37 28.78 4.62
C LYS A 199 -2.47 29.58 5.31
N GLU A 200 -2.63 29.39 6.63
CA GLU A 200 -3.72 29.99 7.41
C GLU A 200 -5.14 29.57 6.94
N GLU A 201 -5.22 28.36 6.32
CA GLU A 201 -6.47 27.76 5.81
C GLU A 201 -7.03 26.69 6.78
N LEU A 202 -6.38 26.41 7.92
CA LEU A 202 -6.75 25.33 8.84
C LEU A 202 -7.82 25.77 9.83
N GLU A 203 -8.95 25.06 9.87
CA GLU A 203 -9.99 25.24 10.86
C GLU A 203 -9.63 24.57 12.19
N ALA A 204 -10.13 25.12 13.33
CA ALA A 204 -9.81 24.62 14.66
C ALA A 204 -10.29 23.17 14.87
N GLU A 205 -11.43 22.78 14.28
CA GLU A 205 -11.94 21.41 14.36
C GLU A 205 -10.97 20.41 13.71
N ASP A 206 -10.43 20.73 12.54
CA ASP A 206 -9.44 19.86 11.88
C ASP A 206 -8.07 19.89 12.59
N ALA A 207 -7.73 21.02 13.21
CA ALA A 207 -6.57 21.10 14.11
C ALA A 207 -6.72 20.14 15.30
N LEU A 208 -7.89 20.07 15.95
CA LEU A 208 -8.16 19.13 17.05
C LEU A 208 -8.03 17.67 16.62
N LYS A 209 -8.50 17.31 15.42
CA LYS A 209 -8.30 15.97 14.84
C LYS A 209 -6.80 15.66 14.64
N ALA A 210 -6.01 16.66 14.26
CA ALA A 210 -4.56 16.53 14.12
C ALA A 210 -3.87 16.42 15.47
N VAL A 211 -4.30 17.19 16.48
CA VAL A 211 -3.83 17.13 17.89
C VAL A 211 -4.08 15.74 18.46
N ALA A 212 -5.29 15.18 18.30
CA ALA A 212 -5.64 13.84 18.77
C ALA A 212 -4.68 12.76 18.21
N ARG A 213 -4.21 12.92 16.95
CA ARG A 213 -3.18 12.04 16.39
C ARG A 213 -1.82 12.23 17.05
N LEU A 214 -1.39 13.47 17.21
CA LEU A 214 -0.09 13.80 17.78
C LEU A 214 0.02 13.44 19.28
N GLN A 215 -1.11 13.37 19.98
CA GLN A 215 -1.20 12.87 21.36
C GLN A 215 -1.35 11.36 21.46
N SER A 216 -1.47 10.63 20.34
CA SER A 216 -1.66 9.17 20.34
C SER A 216 -0.34 8.41 20.31
N PRO A 217 0.01 7.64 21.37
CA PRO A 217 1.19 6.77 21.37
C PRO A 217 1.17 5.74 20.23
N GLN A 218 0.00 5.22 19.89
CA GLN A 218 -0.16 4.24 18.80
C GLN A 218 0.13 4.87 17.44
N TRP A 219 -0.26 6.11 17.23
CA TRP A 219 0.06 6.85 16.00
C TRP A 219 1.57 7.05 15.84
N TRP A 220 2.25 7.45 16.92
CA TRP A 220 3.71 7.58 16.95
C TRP A 220 4.42 6.25 16.75
N LEU A 221 4.00 5.20 17.43
CA LEU A 221 4.60 3.87 17.29
C LEU A 221 4.58 3.39 15.85
N ASN A 222 3.46 3.58 15.15
CA ASN A 222 3.33 3.20 13.74
C ASN A 222 4.25 4.03 12.82
N ARG A 223 4.54 5.28 13.17
CA ARG A 223 5.47 6.13 12.41
C ARG A 223 6.92 5.79 12.71
N LEU A 224 7.27 5.65 13.97
CA LEU A 224 8.61 5.27 14.39
C LEU A 224 9.04 3.90 13.83
N ARG A 225 8.16 2.92 13.86
CA ARG A 225 8.41 1.60 13.24
C ARG A 225 8.73 1.72 11.75
N ARG A 226 7.94 2.51 11.03
CA ARG A 226 8.16 2.73 9.59
C ARG A 226 9.44 3.51 9.32
N MET A 227 9.71 4.54 10.10
CA MET A 227 10.93 5.35 10.02
C MET A 227 12.16 4.49 10.29
N HIS A 228 12.19 3.76 11.42
CA HIS A 228 13.24 2.83 11.79
C HIS A 228 13.53 1.81 10.69
N ALA A 229 12.49 1.13 10.18
CA ALA A 229 12.62 0.09 9.18
C ALA A 229 13.13 0.62 7.83
N ARG A 230 12.65 1.80 7.40
CA ARG A 230 13.08 2.45 6.15
C ARG A 230 14.48 3.03 6.26
N TRP A 231 14.82 3.63 7.39
CA TRP A 231 16.16 4.17 7.60
C TRP A 231 17.22 3.07 7.54
N ARG A 232 16.99 1.95 8.22
CA ARG A 232 17.87 0.77 8.15
C ARG A 232 18.04 0.27 6.72
N GLU A 233 16.96 0.10 5.98
CA GLU A 233 16.99 -0.33 4.58
C GLU A 233 17.73 0.67 3.70
N HIS A 234 17.45 1.96 3.86
CA HIS A 234 18.11 3.02 3.10
C HIS A 234 19.63 3.05 3.34
N LEU A 235 20.07 2.82 4.58
CA LEU A 235 21.49 2.68 4.88
C LEU A 235 22.12 1.46 4.20
N MET A 236 21.38 0.34 4.08
CA MET A 236 21.87 -0.85 3.33
C MET A 236 22.03 -0.56 1.84
N VAL A 237 21.10 0.20 1.26
CA VAL A 237 21.17 0.69 -0.13
C VAL A 237 22.39 1.63 -0.31
N ALA A 238 22.50 2.66 0.53
CA ALA A 238 23.59 3.63 0.47
C ALA A 238 24.98 2.99 0.66
N ALA A 239 25.05 2.03 1.58
CA ALA A 239 26.26 1.24 1.81
C ALA A 239 26.60 0.29 0.64
N GLY A 240 25.71 0.16 -0.35
CA GLY A 240 25.95 -0.72 -1.52
C GLY A 240 25.83 -2.20 -1.19
N TYR A 241 24.97 -2.59 -0.25
CA TYR A 241 24.63 -3.98 0.01
C TYR A 241 23.60 -4.51 -0.97
N VAL A 242 22.65 -3.64 -1.36
CA VAL A 242 21.57 -4.00 -2.26
C VAL A 242 22.02 -3.81 -3.70
N HIS A 243 22.34 -4.91 -4.36
CA HIS A 243 22.68 -4.97 -5.78
C HIS A 243 22.68 -6.40 -6.31
N LYS A 244 22.74 -6.59 -7.64
CA LYS A 244 22.58 -7.87 -8.32
C LYS A 244 23.51 -9.01 -7.83
N LYS A 245 24.74 -8.69 -7.42
CA LYS A 245 25.74 -9.68 -6.97
C LYS A 245 25.63 -10.02 -5.46
N SER A 246 24.85 -9.28 -4.69
CA SER A 246 24.66 -9.50 -3.26
C SER A 246 23.18 -9.76 -2.95
N ALA A 247 22.42 -8.75 -2.56
CA ALA A 247 21.01 -8.84 -2.19
C ALA A 247 20.16 -7.98 -3.15
N PRO A 248 19.75 -8.49 -4.33
CA PRO A 248 18.97 -7.70 -5.26
C PRO A 248 17.58 -7.37 -4.73
N TYR A 249 17.05 -6.22 -5.12
CA TYR A 249 15.69 -5.71 -4.87
C TYR A 249 15.36 -5.34 -3.43
N CYS A 250 15.98 -5.94 -2.43
CA CYS A 250 15.93 -5.54 -1.02
C CYS A 250 17.03 -6.26 -0.22
N SER A 251 17.37 -5.70 0.95
CA SER A 251 18.32 -6.36 1.85
C SER A 251 17.76 -7.65 2.44
N ASP A 252 18.64 -8.57 2.87
CA ASP A 252 18.22 -9.80 3.54
C ASP A 252 17.46 -9.53 4.85
N PRO A 253 17.84 -8.56 5.70
CA PRO A 253 17.03 -8.18 6.85
C PRO A 253 15.62 -7.73 6.46
N CYS A 254 15.47 -6.96 5.38
CA CYS A 254 14.15 -6.55 4.89
C CYS A 254 13.28 -7.75 4.50
N LEU A 255 13.84 -8.71 3.77
CA LEU A 255 13.16 -9.94 3.37
C LEU A 255 12.79 -10.79 4.58
N GLN A 256 13.69 -10.93 5.56
CA GLN A 256 13.44 -11.69 6.80
C GLN A 256 12.31 -11.06 7.62
N GLU A 257 12.33 -9.75 7.83
CA GLU A 257 11.28 -9.01 8.54
C GLU A 257 9.93 -9.15 7.85
N TRP A 258 9.89 -9.02 6.52
CA TRP A 258 8.66 -9.20 5.75
C TRP A 258 8.13 -10.64 5.85
N THR A 259 9.01 -11.63 5.77
CA THR A 259 8.64 -13.05 5.88
C THR A 259 8.10 -13.38 7.27
N ALA A 260 8.76 -12.87 8.32
CA ALA A 260 8.31 -13.04 9.71
C ALA A 260 6.93 -12.38 9.92
N GLN A 261 6.72 -11.17 9.37
CA GLN A 261 5.42 -10.50 9.47
C GLN A 261 4.32 -11.27 8.71
N LYS A 262 4.61 -11.83 7.53
CA LYS A 262 3.67 -12.68 6.80
C LYS A 262 3.29 -13.94 7.58
N LYS A 263 4.27 -14.57 8.24
CA LYS A 263 4.03 -15.72 9.12
C LYS A 263 3.12 -15.33 10.30
N ALA A 264 3.46 -14.26 11.00
CA ALA A 264 2.66 -13.75 12.12
C ALA A 264 1.22 -13.40 11.71
N ASN A 265 1.05 -12.71 10.55
CA ASN A 265 -0.27 -12.42 10.03
C ASN A 265 -1.07 -13.70 9.73
N ARG A 266 -0.43 -14.72 9.16
CA ARG A 266 -1.10 -16.00 8.87
C ARG A 266 -1.55 -16.72 10.14
N GLU A 267 -0.72 -16.74 11.17
CA GLU A 267 -1.09 -17.35 12.47
C GLU A 267 -2.23 -16.56 13.13
N PHE A 268 -2.21 -15.22 13.05
CA PHE A 268 -3.35 -14.40 13.49
C PHE A 268 -4.64 -14.77 12.75
N LEU A 269 -4.60 -14.87 11.41
CA LEU A 269 -5.77 -15.23 10.62
C LEU A 269 -6.33 -16.61 10.96
N LYS A 270 -5.46 -17.57 11.30
CA LYS A 270 -5.87 -18.92 11.74
C LYS A 270 -6.52 -18.92 13.12
N ALA A 271 -6.07 -18.01 14.00
CA ALA A 271 -6.55 -17.92 15.39
C ALA A 271 -7.86 -17.14 15.52
N MET A 272 -8.34 -16.50 14.44
CA MET A 272 -9.51 -15.62 14.46
C MET A 272 -10.63 -16.13 13.57
N GLU A 273 -11.84 -15.75 13.93
CA GLU A 273 -13.09 -15.95 13.17
C GLU A 273 -13.80 -14.63 12.95
N LEU A 274 -14.65 -14.61 11.94
CA LEU A 274 -15.62 -13.54 11.74
C LEU A 274 -16.95 -14.00 12.36
N GLU A 275 -17.48 -13.23 13.29
CA GLU A 275 -18.80 -13.44 13.85
C GLU A 275 -19.74 -12.40 13.25
N ASP A 276 -20.82 -12.86 12.66
CA ASP A 276 -21.92 -12.03 12.19
C ASP A 276 -22.58 -11.36 13.40
N GLU A 277 -22.72 -10.04 13.36
CA GLU A 277 -23.25 -9.27 14.50
C GLU A 277 -24.75 -9.48 14.69
N ASP A 278 -25.48 -9.85 13.63
CA ASP A 278 -26.92 -10.04 13.66
C ASP A 278 -27.31 -11.50 14.02
N THR A 279 -26.64 -12.47 13.41
CA THR A 279 -26.97 -13.91 13.57
C THR A 279 -26.09 -14.64 14.60
N GLY A 280 -24.92 -14.10 14.92
CA GLY A 280 -23.92 -14.77 15.74
C GLY A 280 -23.20 -15.94 15.04
N GLU A 281 -23.46 -16.15 13.75
CA GLU A 281 -22.78 -17.18 12.95
C GLU A 281 -21.29 -16.87 12.82
N ARG A 282 -20.46 -17.91 12.91
CA ARG A 282 -19.01 -17.77 12.86
C ARG A 282 -18.41 -18.43 11.63
N VAL A 283 -17.52 -17.69 10.96
CA VAL A 283 -16.84 -18.16 9.76
C VAL A 283 -15.33 -17.94 9.92
N SER A 284 -14.54 -18.92 9.49
CA SER A 284 -13.07 -18.87 9.57
C SER A 284 -12.52 -17.64 8.83
N LEU A 285 -11.75 -16.81 9.52
CA LEU A 285 -11.15 -15.59 8.94
C LEU A 285 -10.12 -15.94 7.86
N ILE A 286 -9.34 -17.00 8.05
CA ILE A 286 -8.33 -17.41 7.06
C ILE A 286 -8.98 -17.87 5.75
N ASP A 287 -10.13 -18.55 5.80
CA ASP A 287 -10.83 -19.02 4.60
C ASP A 287 -11.44 -17.87 3.82
N LYS A 288 -12.03 -16.89 4.49
CA LYS A 288 -12.50 -15.65 3.86
C LYS A 288 -11.36 -14.87 3.19
N VAL A 289 -10.20 -14.80 3.84
CA VAL A 289 -9.01 -14.15 3.25
C VAL A 289 -8.47 -14.97 2.08
N ALA A 290 -8.47 -16.30 2.15
CA ALA A 290 -8.04 -17.18 1.06
C ALA A 290 -8.91 -17.03 -0.19
N GLY A 291 -10.23 -16.80 -0.04
CA GLY A 291 -11.16 -16.51 -1.14
C GLY A 291 -11.07 -15.08 -1.69
N SER A 292 -10.40 -14.16 -1.01
CA SER A 292 -10.32 -12.75 -1.39
C SER A 292 -9.12 -12.43 -2.30
N VAL A 293 -9.07 -11.20 -2.82
CA VAL A 293 -7.91 -10.65 -3.57
C VAL A 293 -6.67 -10.40 -2.68
N ALA A 294 -6.76 -10.60 -1.38
CA ALA A 294 -5.59 -10.65 -0.50
C ALA A 294 -4.75 -11.91 -0.76
N ASN A 295 -5.38 -12.98 -1.26
CA ASN A 295 -4.69 -14.16 -1.78
C ASN A 295 -3.96 -13.79 -3.09
N PRO A 296 -2.62 -14.00 -3.17
CA PRO A 296 -1.84 -13.68 -4.36
C PRO A 296 -2.36 -14.33 -5.64
N ALA A 297 -2.79 -15.59 -5.58
CA ALA A 297 -3.32 -16.33 -6.74
C ALA A 297 -4.61 -15.67 -7.28
N ASN A 298 -5.55 -15.30 -6.40
CA ASN A 298 -6.78 -14.63 -6.82
C ASN A 298 -6.49 -13.23 -7.36
N ARG A 299 -5.57 -12.51 -6.72
CA ARG A 299 -5.12 -11.20 -7.21
C ARG A 299 -4.51 -11.27 -8.61
N ARG A 300 -3.67 -12.29 -8.87
CA ARG A 300 -3.09 -12.52 -10.19
C ARG A 300 -4.17 -12.86 -11.22
N ARG A 301 -5.09 -13.79 -10.90
CA ARG A 301 -6.21 -14.16 -11.78
C ARG A 301 -7.06 -12.94 -12.15
N GLU A 302 -7.42 -12.12 -11.16
CA GLU A 302 -8.20 -10.89 -11.40
C GLU A 302 -7.44 -9.90 -12.29
N LEU A 303 -6.13 -9.68 -12.04
CA LEU A 303 -5.31 -8.80 -12.88
C LEU A 303 -5.25 -9.32 -14.32
N MET A 304 -5.04 -10.61 -14.52
CA MET A 304 -4.99 -11.22 -15.86
C MET A 304 -6.33 -11.12 -16.59
N ALA A 305 -7.46 -11.39 -15.91
CA ALA A 305 -8.79 -11.25 -16.49
C ALA A 305 -9.06 -9.80 -16.95
N ARG A 306 -8.66 -8.81 -16.15
CA ARG A 306 -8.82 -7.39 -16.51
C ARG A 306 -7.91 -6.97 -17.67
N MET A 307 -6.68 -7.47 -17.69
CA MET A 307 -5.77 -7.22 -18.80
C MET A 307 -6.31 -7.78 -20.11
N ARG A 308 -6.76 -9.05 -20.07
CA ARG A 308 -7.34 -9.70 -21.22
C ARG A 308 -8.55 -8.94 -21.75
N GLY A 309 -9.48 -8.56 -20.86
CA GLY A 309 -10.66 -7.81 -21.26
C GLY A 309 -10.33 -6.42 -21.82
N PHE A 310 -9.26 -5.75 -21.37
CA PHE A 310 -8.80 -4.51 -21.99
C PHE A 310 -8.18 -4.72 -23.37
N GLU A 311 -7.47 -5.81 -23.59
CA GLU A 311 -6.94 -6.17 -24.89
C GLU A 311 -8.07 -6.51 -25.88
N ASP A 312 -9.06 -7.29 -25.42
CA ASP A 312 -10.23 -7.65 -26.24
C ASP A 312 -11.01 -6.39 -26.66
N LEU A 313 -11.28 -5.47 -25.71
CA LEU A 313 -11.89 -4.16 -26.01
C LEU A 313 -11.08 -3.30 -26.98
N ALA A 314 -9.76 -3.28 -26.82
CA ALA A 314 -8.90 -2.50 -27.72
C ALA A 314 -8.96 -3.07 -29.14
N ASN A 315 -8.97 -4.39 -29.27
CA ASN A 315 -9.09 -5.07 -30.56
C ASN A 315 -10.44 -4.82 -31.24
N GLU A 316 -11.53 -4.91 -30.49
CA GLU A 316 -12.89 -4.65 -30.99
C GLU A 316 -13.09 -3.19 -31.42
N ALA A 317 -12.52 -2.25 -30.66
CA ALA A 317 -12.65 -0.82 -30.93
C ALA A 317 -11.58 -0.27 -31.91
N GLY A 318 -10.72 -1.12 -32.47
CA GLY A 318 -9.66 -0.68 -33.39
C GLY A 318 -8.60 0.22 -32.72
N LEU A 319 -8.40 0.08 -31.42
CA LEU A 319 -7.41 0.87 -30.67
C LEU A 319 -6.02 0.23 -30.73
N ALA A 320 -4.99 1.05 -30.69
CA ALA A 320 -3.60 0.61 -30.69
C ALA A 320 -3.05 0.49 -29.28
N GLY A 321 -2.24 -0.55 -29.06
CA GLY A 321 -1.50 -0.77 -27.81
C GLY A 321 -0.08 -0.25 -27.90
N ALA A 322 0.39 0.38 -26.82
CA ALA A 322 1.78 0.78 -26.66
C ALA A 322 2.31 0.37 -25.28
N PHE A 323 3.52 -0.17 -25.28
CA PHE A 323 4.25 -0.52 -24.07
C PHE A 323 5.31 0.51 -23.78
N PHE A 324 5.20 1.18 -22.67
CA PHE A 324 6.14 2.23 -22.24
C PHE A 324 6.98 1.74 -21.08
N THR A 325 8.27 2.04 -21.11
CA THR A 325 9.18 1.89 -19.98
C THR A 325 9.66 3.28 -19.54
N LEU A 326 9.54 3.57 -18.24
CA LEU A 326 9.99 4.83 -17.66
C LEU A 326 10.96 4.55 -16.53
N THR A 327 12.19 5.01 -16.66
CA THR A 327 13.27 4.90 -15.69
C THR A 327 13.60 6.26 -15.05
N ALA A 328 14.10 6.28 -13.83
CA ALA A 328 14.54 7.49 -13.16
C ALA A 328 15.95 7.95 -13.66
N PRO A 329 16.34 9.24 -13.48
CA PRO A 329 17.69 9.73 -13.70
C PRO A 329 18.76 8.97 -12.93
N SER A 330 20.00 8.96 -13.42
CA SER A 330 21.08 8.17 -12.81
C SER A 330 21.35 8.56 -11.34
N LYS A 331 21.10 9.81 -10.94
CA LYS A 331 21.26 10.26 -9.55
C LYS A 331 20.34 9.57 -8.53
N TYR A 332 19.28 8.91 -8.98
CA TYR A 332 18.39 8.10 -8.12
C TYR A 332 18.90 6.67 -7.91
N HIS A 333 19.86 6.21 -8.72
CA HIS A 333 20.43 4.86 -8.64
C HIS A 333 21.63 4.82 -7.72
N SER A 334 21.58 3.92 -6.73
CA SER A 334 22.71 3.72 -5.81
C SER A 334 23.86 2.96 -6.46
N MET A 335 23.56 2.08 -7.43
CA MET A 335 24.51 1.23 -8.14
C MET A 335 24.33 1.37 -9.65
N GLN A 336 25.38 1.13 -10.41
CA GLN A 336 25.34 0.99 -11.86
C GLN A 336 24.86 -0.41 -12.26
N TYR A 337 24.45 -0.58 -13.51
CA TYR A 337 23.96 -1.86 -14.04
C TYR A 337 24.95 -3.04 -13.84
N ASP A 338 26.25 -2.78 -13.92
CA ASP A 338 27.30 -3.78 -13.68
C ASP A 338 27.55 -4.11 -12.20
N GLY A 339 26.85 -3.44 -11.28
CA GLY A 339 26.97 -3.60 -9.84
C GLY A 339 28.10 -2.78 -9.22
N ARG A 340 28.72 -1.85 -9.95
CA ARG A 340 29.62 -0.83 -9.38
C ARG A 340 28.81 0.30 -8.73
N ARG A 341 29.41 1.00 -7.78
CA ARG A 341 28.78 2.17 -7.14
C ARG A 341 28.58 3.29 -8.14
N ASN A 342 27.42 3.90 -8.09
CA ASN A 342 27.12 5.08 -8.91
C ASN A 342 27.56 6.35 -8.20
N ASN A 343 28.55 7.04 -8.69
CA ASN A 343 29.08 8.27 -8.07
C ASN A 343 28.10 9.46 -8.13
N LYS A 344 27.08 9.39 -8.99
CA LYS A 344 26.04 10.43 -9.09
C LYS A 344 24.91 10.26 -8.07
N TYR A 345 24.91 9.17 -7.30
CA TYR A 345 23.83 8.89 -6.33
C TYR A 345 23.62 10.03 -5.35
N SER A 346 22.41 10.55 -5.29
CA SER A 346 22.01 11.71 -4.46
C SER A 346 21.54 11.33 -3.05
N GLY A 347 21.60 10.08 -2.67
CA GLY A 347 21.03 9.61 -1.42
C GLY A 347 19.50 9.44 -1.48
N ALA A 348 18.88 9.45 -2.65
CA ALA A 348 17.44 9.31 -2.78
C ALA A 348 16.96 7.90 -2.41
N SER A 349 15.91 7.82 -1.60
CA SER A 349 15.24 6.55 -1.28
C SER A 349 14.35 6.07 -2.45
N PRO A 350 14.03 4.78 -2.53
CA PRO A 350 13.07 4.26 -3.51
C PRO A 350 11.71 4.98 -3.45
N ARG A 351 11.30 5.45 -2.27
CA ARG A 351 10.07 6.21 -2.11
C ARG A 351 10.14 7.61 -2.74
N GLU A 352 11.28 8.27 -2.65
CA GLU A 352 11.51 9.57 -3.29
C GLU A 352 11.60 9.42 -4.80
N THR A 353 12.26 8.38 -5.27
CA THR A 353 12.29 8.03 -6.70
C THR A 353 10.88 7.74 -7.22
N GLN A 354 10.09 6.97 -6.49
CA GLN A 354 8.68 6.72 -6.82
C GLN A 354 7.86 8.04 -6.87
N LYS A 355 8.12 8.96 -5.96
CA LYS A 355 7.48 10.29 -5.96
C LYS A 355 7.86 11.10 -7.20
N TYR A 356 9.12 11.02 -7.62
CA TYR A 356 9.58 11.61 -8.88
C TYR A 356 8.82 11.03 -10.08
N LEU A 357 8.77 9.70 -10.23
CA LEU A 357 8.04 9.06 -11.34
C LEU A 357 6.54 9.43 -11.32
N CYS A 358 5.92 9.52 -10.14
CA CYS A 358 4.55 9.99 -10.01
C CYS A 358 4.37 11.45 -10.47
N LYS A 359 5.35 12.34 -10.24
CA LYS A 359 5.32 13.72 -10.75
C LYS A 359 5.43 13.78 -12.28
N VAL A 360 6.32 12.96 -12.87
CA VAL A 360 6.40 12.83 -14.33
C VAL A 360 5.05 12.40 -14.90
N TRP A 361 4.46 11.36 -14.33
CA TRP A 361 3.16 10.84 -14.75
C TRP A 361 2.01 11.84 -14.59
N ALA A 362 1.98 12.59 -13.49
CA ALA A 362 0.96 13.62 -13.28
C ALA A 362 1.00 14.71 -14.35
N ARG A 363 2.20 15.16 -14.70
CA ARG A 363 2.41 16.14 -15.78
C ARG A 363 2.02 15.59 -17.15
N THR A 364 2.38 14.34 -17.44
CA THR A 364 2.02 13.64 -18.67
C THR A 364 0.50 13.53 -18.82
N ARG A 365 -0.20 13.06 -17.78
CA ARG A 365 -1.67 12.94 -17.81
C ARG A 365 -2.36 14.29 -18.00
N ALA A 366 -1.89 15.35 -17.33
CA ALA A 366 -2.46 16.67 -17.48
C ALA A 366 -2.25 17.23 -18.91
N ALA A 367 -1.10 16.93 -19.52
CA ALA A 367 -0.84 17.32 -20.90
C ALA A 367 -1.68 16.48 -21.88
N TRP A 368 -1.82 15.19 -21.69
CA TRP A 368 -2.69 14.32 -22.49
C TRP A 368 -4.15 14.80 -22.43
N GLN A 369 -4.66 15.12 -21.23
CA GLN A 369 -6.03 15.62 -21.06
C GLN A 369 -6.26 16.92 -21.86
N ARG A 370 -5.33 17.87 -21.82
CA ARG A 370 -5.42 19.12 -22.60
C ARG A 370 -5.41 18.89 -24.12
N ASN A 371 -4.79 17.80 -24.57
CA ASN A 371 -4.73 17.42 -25.99
C ASN A 371 -5.80 16.39 -26.39
N GLY A 372 -6.81 16.14 -25.53
CA GLY A 372 -7.88 15.19 -25.82
C GLY A 372 -7.46 13.72 -25.87
N ILE A 373 -6.23 13.39 -25.45
CA ILE A 373 -5.68 12.03 -25.49
C ILE A 373 -6.19 11.26 -24.28
N ARG A 374 -7.03 10.25 -24.53
CA ARG A 374 -7.56 9.34 -23.53
C ARG A 374 -6.92 7.99 -23.68
N VAL A 375 -6.59 7.37 -22.57
CA VAL A 375 -5.90 6.08 -22.49
C VAL A 375 -6.50 5.19 -21.42
N PHE A 376 -6.40 3.88 -21.62
CA PHE A 376 -6.68 2.89 -20.58
C PHE A 376 -5.66 1.75 -20.63
N GLY A 377 -5.51 1.03 -19.54
CA GLY A 377 -4.55 -0.03 -19.43
C GLY A 377 -4.01 -0.20 -18.02
N PHE A 378 -2.75 -0.59 -17.90
CA PHE A 378 -2.11 -0.87 -16.61
C PHE A 378 -0.70 -0.30 -16.51
N ARG A 379 -0.35 0.02 -15.27
CA ARG A 379 1.02 0.32 -14.86
C ARG A 379 1.48 -0.72 -13.87
N VAL A 380 2.69 -1.25 -14.09
CA VAL A 380 3.44 -2.07 -13.14
C VAL A 380 4.66 -1.27 -12.68
N VAL A 381 4.99 -1.36 -11.39
CA VAL A 381 6.18 -0.76 -10.80
C VAL A 381 7.07 -1.87 -10.29
N GLU A 382 8.30 -1.90 -10.77
CA GLU A 382 9.33 -2.86 -10.39
C GLU A 382 10.55 -2.17 -9.79
N PRO A 383 11.32 -2.83 -8.92
CA PRO A 383 12.65 -2.37 -8.56
C PRO A 383 13.67 -2.78 -9.61
N HIS A 384 14.67 -1.94 -9.86
CA HIS A 384 15.97 -2.40 -10.35
C HIS A 384 16.71 -3.15 -9.25
N HIS A 385 17.79 -3.83 -9.62
CA HIS A 385 18.60 -4.62 -8.67
C HIS A 385 19.07 -3.83 -7.42
N ASP A 386 19.11 -2.50 -7.51
CA ASP A 386 19.55 -1.56 -6.46
C ASP A 386 18.37 -0.89 -5.72
N GLU A 387 17.18 -1.45 -5.79
CA GLU A 387 15.89 -0.94 -5.24
C GLU A 387 15.29 0.26 -5.98
N THR A 388 15.92 0.83 -6.97
CA THR A 388 15.40 1.98 -7.69
C THR A 388 14.15 1.59 -8.48
N PRO A 389 12.96 2.20 -8.23
CA PRO A 389 11.75 1.87 -8.97
C PRO A 389 11.82 2.34 -10.41
N HIS A 390 11.30 1.51 -11.32
CA HIS A 390 10.99 1.86 -12.69
C HIS A 390 9.60 1.37 -13.07
N TRP A 391 9.03 1.89 -14.13
CA TRP A 391 7.65 1.65 -14.52
C TRP A 391 7.53 1.02 -15.88
N HIS A 392 6.66 0.02 -15.95
CA HIS A 392 6.14 -0.52 -17.19
C HIS A 392 4.66 -0.17 -17.31
N LEU A 393 4.26 0.39 -18.46
CA LEU A 393 2.88 0.76 -18.73
C LEU A 393 2.44 0.14 -20.05
N LEU A 394 1.40 -0.67 -19.99
CA LEU A 394 0.68 -1.11 -21.20
C LEU A 394 -0.57 -0.25 -21.32
N LEU A 395 -0.63 0.56 -22.36
CA LEU A 395 -1.71 1.52 -22.59
C LEU A 395 -2.29 1.35 -23.97
N PHE A 396 -3.62 1.42 -24.03
CA PHE A 396 -4.40 1.41 -25.26
C PHE A 396 -4.99 2.80 -25.52
N MET A 397 -4.98 3.23 -26.76
CA MET A 397 -5.50 4.53 -27.22
C MET A 397 -5.82 4.51 -28.71
N ARG A 398 -6.39 5.57 -29.22
CA ARG A 398 -6.61 5.69 -30.65
C ARG A 398 -5.28 5.70 -31.41
N PRO A 399 -5.18 5.06 -32.60
CA PRO A 399 -3.93 4.96 -33.35
C PRO A 399 -3.27 6.32 -33.60
N GLU A 400 -4.05 7.35 -33.96
CA GLU A 400 -3.59 8.71 -34.20
C GLU A 400 -3.00 9.40 -32.97
N HIS A 401 -3.28 8.88 -31.76
CA HIS A 401 -2.77 9.41 -30.50
C HIS A 401 -1.43 8.80 -30.07
N ILE A 402 -0.96 7.71 -30.66
CA ILE A 402 0.26 7.01 -30.25
C ILE A 402 1.48 7.92 -30.28
N GLU A 403 1.69 8.57 -31.44
CA GLU A 403 2.86 9.44 -31.63
C GLU A 403 2.80 10.69 -30.74
N PRO A 404 1.73 11.51 -30.72
CA PRO A 404 1.67 12.68 -29.85
C PRO A 404 1.71 12.30 -28.35
N ALA A 405 1.11 11.21 -27.95
CA ALA A 405 1.19 10.71 -26.57
C ALA A 405 2.63 10.36 -26.17
N THR A 406 3.34 9.67 -27.06
CA THR A 406 4.74 9.28 -26.88
C THR A 406 5.65 10.51 -26.79
N ALA A 407 5.49 11.47 -27.68
CA ALA A 407 6.27 12.72 -27.68
C ALA A 407 6.08 13.52 -26.39
N ILE A 408 4.83 13.66 -25.93
CA ILE A 408 4.49 14.34 -24.68
C ILE A 408 5.11 13.60 -23.49
N PHE A 409 5.01 12.27 -23.42
CA PHE A 409 5.54 11.51 -22.30
C PHE A 409 7.06 11.54 -22.27
N ARG A 410 7.73 11.35 -23.42
CA ARG A 410 9.18 11.49 -23.55
C ARG A 410 9.66 12.86 -23.07
N ARG A 411 9.02 13.96 -23.49
CA ARG A 411 9.36 15.32 -23.06
C ARG A 411 9.32 15.48 -21.55
N HIS A 412 8.32 14.89 -20.86
CA HIS A 412 8.24 14.96 -19.41
C HIS A 412 9.22 14.03 -18.71
N ALA A 413 9.51 12.87 -19.28
CA ALA A 413 10.50 11.92 -18.78
C ALA A 413 11.92 12.48 -18.85
N MET A 414 12.23 13.23 -19.92
CA MET A 414 13.55 13.82 -20.18
C MET A 414 13.76 15.18 -19.54
N ARG A 415 12.77 15.73 -18.81
CA ARG A 415 12.84 17.09 -18.26
C ARG A 415 13.96 17.25 -17.21
N GLU A 416 14.24 16.21 -16.43
CA GLU A 416 15.27 16.21 -15.40
C GLU A 416 16.44 15.37 -15.86
N ASP A 417 17.61 15.98 -15.97
CA ASP A 417 18.85 15.35 -16.42
C ASP A 417 18.72 14.57 -17.76
N GLY A 418 17.91 15.09 -18.68
CA GLY A 418 17.64 14.43 -19.96
C GLY A 418 18.83 14.45 -20.92
N ASN A 419 19.83 15.27 -20.66
CA ASN A 419 21.08 15.39 -21.43
C ASN A 419 22.23 14.55 -20.84
N GLU A 420 21.99 13.79 -19.76
CA GLU A 420 23.03 12.90 -19.23
C GLU A 420 23.35 11.75 -20.22
N PRO A 421 24.62 11.27 -20.28
CA PRO A 421 24.97 10.14 -21.13
C PRO A 421 24.09 8.92 -20.88
N GLY A 422 23.53 8.33 -21.93
CA GLY A 422 22.64 7.17 -21.88
C GLY A 422 21.18 7.48 -21.51
N ALA A 423 20.82 8.76 -21.31
CA ALA A 423 19.43 9.13 -21.02
C ALA A 423 18.50 8.89 -22.20
N ALA A 424 18.96 9.18 -23.41
CA ALA A 424 18.18 9.03 -24.63
C ALA A 424 17.71 7.58 -24.83
N GLU A 425 18.58 6.62 -24.52
CA GLU A 425 18.37 5.18 -24.71
C GLU A 425 17.66 4.53 -23.54
N ASN A 426 17.97 4.93 -22.29
CA ASN A 426 17.56 4.17 -21.10
C ASN A 426 16.45 4.83 -20.26
N ARG A 427 16.18 6.13 -20.44
CA ARG A 427 15.22 6.87 -19.63
C ARG A 427 13.77 6.58 -19.98
N PHE A 428 13.50 6.49 -21.27
CA PHE A 428 12.15 6.34 -21.78
C PHE A 428 12.15 5.55 -23.09
N GLU A 429 11.48 4.42 -23.07
CA GLU A 429 11.28 3.57 -24.24
C GLU A 429 9.79 3.42 -24.54
N MET A 430 9.41 3.36 -25.81
CA MET A 430 8.09 2.98 -26.28
C MET A 430 8.23 1.88 -27.33
N LYS A 431 7.46 0.80 -27.14
CA LYS A 431 7.33 -0.31 -28.08
C LYS A 431 5.86 -0.43 -28.50
N PRO A 432 5.53 -0.38 -29.80
CA PRO A 432 4.19 -0.69 -30.24
C PRO A 432 3.87 -2.17 -29.96
N ILE A 433 2.60 -2.45 -29.65
CA ILE A 433 2.12 -3.84 -29.55
C ILE A 433 1.73 -4.30 -30.94
N GLU A 434 2.52 -5.22 -31.48
CA GLU A 434 2.29 -5.85 -32.78
C GLU A 434 1.58 -7.18 -32.58
N LYS A 435 0.38 -7.33 -33.14
CA LYS A 435 -0.47 -8.51 -32.96
C LYS A 435 0.20 -9.81 -33.44
N GLU A 436 1.06 -9.69 -34.45
CA GLU A 436 1.80 -10.80 -35.05
C GLU A 436 2.86 -11.37 -34.10
N LYS A 437 3.41 -10.56 -33.20
CA LYS A 437 4.44 -10.94 -32.22
C LYS A 437 3.88 -11.51 -30.92
N GLY A 438 2.56 -11.43 -30.72
CA GLY A 438 1.89 -11.99 -29.55
C GLY A 438 0.88 -11.05 -28.89
N SER A 439 0.21 -11.54 -27.83
CA SER A 439 -0.81 -10.77 -27.14
C SER A 439 -0.20 -9.74 -26.20
N ALA A 440 -0.84 -8.57 -26.08
CA ALA A 440 -0.47 -7.54 -25.11
C ALA A 440 -0.52 -8.06 -23.67
N THR A 441 -1.51 -8.91 -23.38
CA THR A 441 -1.65 -9.61 -22.10
C THR A 441 -0.46 -10.52 -21.83
N GLY A 442 0.04 -11.27 -22.82
CA GLY A 442 1.23 -12.11 -22.71
C GLY A 442 2.49 -11.30 -22.36
N TYR A 443 2.61 -10.12 -22.94
CA TYR A 443 3.74 -9.20 -22.67
C TYR A 443 3.81 -8.77 -21.20
N ILE A 444 2.68 -8.42 -20.59
CA ILE A 444 2.65 -7.96 -19.20
C ILE A 444 2.51 -9.10 -18.19
N ALA A 445 2.09 -10.30 -18.62
CA ALA A 445 1.91 -11.47 -17.74
C ALA A 445 3.19 -11.83 -16.98
N LYS A 446 4.37 -11.77 -17.66
CA LYS A 446 5.68 -11.98 -17.03
C LYS A 446 5.89 -11.05 -15.85
N TYR A 447 5.58 -9.76 -16.02
CA TYR A 447 5.71 -8.75 -14.96
C TYR A 447 4.73 -9.00 -13.81
N ILE A 448 3.50 -9.44 -14.11
CA ILE A 448 2.51 -9.76 -13.08
C ILE A 448 2.96 -10.95 -12.25
N SER A 449 3.41 -12.04 -12.89
CA SER A 449 3.89 -13.24 -12.20
C SER A 449 5.15 -12.96 -11.38
N LYS A 450 6.14 -12.26 -11.95
CA LYS A 450 7.38 -11.85 -11.28
C LYS A 450 7.11 -11.02 -10.01
N ASN A 451 6.09 -10.18 -10.03
CA ASN A 451 5.83 -9.23 -8.93
C ASN A 451 4.81 -9.73 -7.89
N ILE A 452 4.12 -10.86 -8.10
CA ILE A 452 3.10 -11.36 -7.17
C ILE A 452 3.55 -12.62 -6.47
N ASP A 453 3.68 -13.74 -7.20
CA ASP A 453 3.85 -15.07 -6.61
C ASP A 453 4.85 -15.98 -7.35
N GLY A 454 5.40 -15.52 -8.48
CA GLY A 454 6.31 -16.32 -9.30
C GLY A 454 5.62 -17.52 -9.99
N TYR A 455 4.31 -17.49 -10.16
CA TYR A 455 3.54 -18.59 -10.74
C TYR A 455 3.99 -18.92 -12.17
N GLN A 456 4.19 -20.20 -12.46
CA GLN A 456 4.70 -20.74 -13.73
C GLN A 456 6.12 -20.25 -14.12
N LEU A 457 6.90 -19.76 -13.13
CA LEU A 457 8.26 -19.28 -13.34
C LEU A 457 9.28 -20.10 -12.51
N ASP A 458 8.94 -21.35 -12.17
CA ASP A 458 9.77 -22.19 -11.28
C ASP A 458 11.16 -22.49 -11.88
N ASN A 459 11.25 -22.57 -13.20
CA ASN A 459 12.50 -22.84 -13.92
C ASN A 459 13.10 -21.60 -14.62
N ASP A 460 12.46 -20.44 -14.47
CA ASP A 460 12.92 -19.22 -15.10
C ASP A 460 13.89 -18.47 -14.20
N LEU A 461 14.91 -17.90 -14.82
CA LEU A 461 15.84 -16.99 -14.15
C LEU A 461 15.44 -15.54 -14.40
N ASP A 462 15.72 -14.73 -13.42
CA ASP A 462 15.53 -13.28 -13.52
C ASP A 462 16.58 -12.67 -14.44
N ASP A 463 16.14 -11.98 -15.49
CA ASP A 463 17.00 -11.43 -16.54
C ASP A 463 18.09 -10.47 -16.00
N GLU A 464 17.79 -9.77 -14.91
CA GLU A 464 18.69 -8.79 -14.32
C GLU A 464 19.72 -9.42 -13.36
N THR A 465 19.29 -10.42 -12.60
CA THR A 465 20.09 -10.98 -11.51
C THR A 465 20.63 -12.39 -11.77
N GLY A 466 20.06 -13.12 -12.73
CA GLY A 466 20.37 -14.53 -12.99
C GLY A 466 19.91 -15.48 -11.88
N LYS A 467 19.09 -15.05 -10.94
CA LYS A 467 18.57 -15.85 -9.81
C LYS A 467 17.17 -16.38 -10.10
N PRO A 468 16.71 -17.44 -9.38
CA PRO A 468 15.37 -18.00 -9.58
C PRO A 468 14.27 -16.93 -9.40
N LEU A 469 13.38 -16.78 -10.38
CA LEU A 469 12.34 -15.76 -10.39
C LEU A 469 11.38 -15.84 -9.20
N LYS A 470 11.09 -17.04 -8.71
CA LYS A 470 10.24 -17.27 -7.53
C LYS A 470 10.83 -16.68 -6.25
N GLU A 471 12.15 -16.75 -6.07
CA GLU A 471 12.83 -16.09 -4.96
C GLU A 471 12.78 -14.57 -5.12
N MET A 472 13.01 -14.10 -6.34
CA MET A 472 12.98 -12.66 -6.64
C MET A 472 11.60 -12.06 -6.41
N ALA A 473 10.50 -12.75 -6.74
CA ALA A 473 9.13 -12.30 -6.46
C ALA A 473 8.89 -11.99 -4.97
N ARG A 474 9.47 -12.78 -4.05
CA ARG A 474 9.39 -12.51 -2.60
C ARG A 474 10.15 -11.23 -2.23
N ARG A 475 11.36 -11.03 -2.80
CA ARG A 475 12.16 -9.82 -2.57
C ARG A 475 11.46 -8.57 -3.10
N VAL A 476 10.90 -8.63 -4.29
CA VAL A 476 10.12 -7.55 -4.90
C VAL A 476 8.87 -7.21 -4.07
N SER A 477 8.17 -8.22 -3.53
CA SER A 477 7.04 -8.01 -2.63
C SER A 477 7.46 -7.37 -1.29
N ALA A 478 8.62 -7.78 -0.74
CA ALA A 478 9.18 -7.19 0.48
C ALA A 478 9.56 -5.73 0.27
N TRP A 479 10.24 -5.42 -0.84
CA TRP A 479 10.57 -4.07 -1.27
C TRP A 479 9.34 -3.16 -1.38
N ALA A 480 8.31 -3.61 -2.12
CA ALA A 480 7.08 -2.84 -2.30
C ALA A 480 6.39 -2.55 -0.96
N SER A 481 6.39 -3.53 -0.05
CA SER A 481 5.86 -3.38 1.31
C SER A 481 6.68 -2.39 2.14
N ARG A 482 8.01 -2.47 2.10
CA ARG A 482 8.94 -1.60 2.84
C ARG A 482 8.73 -0.13 2.47
N TRP A 483 8.68 0.16 1.18
CA TRP A 483 8.60 1.52 0.66
C TRP A 483 7.17 2.01 0.47
N ALA A 484 6.16 1.16 0.73
CA ALA A 484 4.74 1.44 0.48
C ALA A 484 4.49 1.87 -0.98
N ILE A 485 5.04 1.11 -1.93
CA ILE A 485 4.91 1.33 -3.36
C ILE A 485 3.76 0.48 -3.89
N ARG A 486 2.80 1.11 -4.55
CA ARG A 486 1.72 0.41 -5.25
C ARG A 486 2.24 -0.14 -6.57
N GLN A 487 2.48 -1.46 -6.61
CA GLN A 487 3.06 -2.13 -7.78
C GLN A 487 2.14 -2.13 -8.99
N PHE A 488 0.83 -2.36 -8.82
CA PHE A 488 -0.13 -2.45 -9.92
C PHE A 488 -1.15 -1.35 -9.82
N GLN A 489 -1.40 -0.68 -10.94
CA GLN A 489 -2.43 0.33 -11.04
C GLN A 489 -3.11 0.30 -12.40
N GLN A 490 -4.43 0.12 -12.38
CA GLN A 490 -5.26 0.34 -13.56
C GLN A 490 -5.30 1.84 -13.89
N ILE A 491 -5.26 2.15 -15.17
CA ILE A 491 -5.35 3.49 -15.74
C ILE A 491 -6.56 3.50 -16.65
N GLY A 492 -7.45 4.48 -16.52
CA GLY A 492 -8.67 4.55 -17.32
C GLY A 492 -9.61 3.35 -17.10
N GLY A 493 -10.60 3.25 -17.96
CA GLY A 493 -11.63 2.21 -17.92
C GLY A 493 -12.52 2.27 -16.67
N ALA A 494 -13.41 1.28 -16.56
CA ALA A 494 -14.37 1.19 -15.47
C ALA A 494 -13.72 0.82 -14.12
N PRO A 495 -14.30 1.27 -12.96
CA PRO A 495 -13.71 1.05 -11.65
C PRO A 495 -13.79 -0.41 -11.19
N VAL A 496 -12.65 -1.00 -10.80
CA VAL A 496 -12.61 -2.38 -10.28
C VAL A 496 -13.38 -2.55 -8.96
N THR A 497 -13.55 -1.49 -8.18
CA THR A 497 -14.29 -1.57 -6.92
C THR A 497 -15.78 -1.77 -7.18
N VAL A 498 -16.36 -1.08 -8.16
CA VAL A 498 -17.75 -1.29 -8.61
C VAL A 498 -17.93 -2.73 -9.10
N TRP A 499 -17.02 -3.21 -9.94
CA TRP A 499 -17.02 -4.59 -10.44
C TRP A 499 -17.03 -5.62 -9.30
N ARG A 500 -16.25 -5.40 -8.26
CA ARG A 500 -16.23 -6.27 -7.08
C ARG A 500 -17.51 -6.18 -6.25
N GLU A 501 -18.08 -4.99 -6.09
CA GLU A 501 -19.34 -4.82 -5.36
C GLU A 501 -20.52 -5.48 -6.11
N LEU A 502 -20.58 -5.35 -7.44
CA LEU A 502 -21.60 -6.02 -8.25
C LEU A 502 -21.49 -7.55 -8.17
N ARG A 503 -20.28 -8.10 -8.16
CA ARG A 503 -20.05 -9.55 -7.98
C ARG A 503 -20.49 -10.09 -6.63
N ARG A 504 -20.64 -9.25 -5.60
CA ARG A 504 -21.19 -9.65 -4.29
C ARG A 504 -22.67 -10.01 -4.39
N LEU A 505 -23.37 -9.41 -5.33
CA LEU A 505 -24.79 -9.70 -5.57
C LEU A 505 -24.99 -11.09 -6.20
N GLY A 506 -23.95 -11.69 -6.79
CA GLY A 506 -23.99 -13.01 -7.42
C GLY A 506 -24.97 -13.04 -8.60
N ASP A 507 -25.68 -14.12 -8.72
CA ASP A 507 -26.66 -14.40 -9.77
C ASP A 507 -28.06 -13.78 -9.51
N ARG A 508 -28.20 -12.94 -8.50
CA ARG A 508 -29.45 -12.22 -8.19
C ARG A 508 -29.77 -11.27 -9.33
N GLU A 509 -30.91 -11.47 -9.96
CA GLU A 509 -31.38 -10.60 -11.03
C GLU A 509 -31.96 -9.30 -10.45
N LEU A 510 -31.52 -8.15 -10.99
CA LEU A 510 -31.93 -6.82 -10.51
C LEU A 510 -32.95 -6.21 -11.49
N VAL A 511 -34.16 -6.73 -11.47
CA VAL A 511 -35.21 -6.33 -12.43
C VAL A 511 -35.63 -4.86 -12.28
N LEU A 512 -35.60 -4.33 -11.07
CA LEU A 512 -35.96 -2.92 -10.81
C LEU A 512 -34.91 -1.92 -11.30
N HIS A 513 -33.76 -2.37 -11.72
CA HIS A 513 -32.63 -1.49 -12.09
C HIS A 513 -32.06 -1.91 -13.47
N PRO A 514 -32.80 -1.67 -14.57
CA PRO A 514 -32.39 -2.12 -15.91
C PRO A 514 -31.08 -1.50 -16.38
N GLU A 515 -30.65 -0.36 -15.82
CA GLU A 515 -29.34 0.25 -16.12
C GLU A 515 -28.18 -0.45 -15.40
N ILE A 516 -28.44 -1.03 -14.22
CA ILE A 516 -27.41 -1.70 -13.39
C ILE A 516 -27.27 -3.17 -13.78
N GLU A 517 -28.39 -3.83 -14.16
CA GLU A 517 -28.41 -5.26 -14.42
C GLU A 517 -27.44 -5.74 -15.51
N PRO A 518 -27.30 -5.09 -16.68
CA PRO A 518 -26.30 -5.50 -17.67
C PRO A 518 -24.86 -5.40 -17.14
N VAL A 519 -24.58 -4.38 -16.31
CA VAL A 519 -23.28 -4.17 -15.69
C VAL A 519 -23.00 -5.24 -14.63
N ARG A 520 -24.04 -5.64 -13.86
CA ARG A 520 -23.96 -6.72 -12.87
C ARG A 520 -23.72 -8.07 -13.54
N GLN A 521 -24.49 -8.42 -14.58
CA GLN A 521 -24.34 -9.67 -15.31
C GLN A 521 -22.94 -9.83 -15.89
N ALA A 522 -22.42 -8.77 -16.51
CA ALA A 522 -21.06 -8.76 -17.03
C ALA A 522 -20.01 -8.91 -15.92
N ALA A 523 -20.22 -8.28 -14.78
CA ALA A 523 -19.33 -8.41 -13.63
C ALA A 523 -19.37 -9.82 -13.03
N ASP A 524 -20.55 -10.44 -12.88
CA ASP A 524 -20.73 -11.75 -12.28
C ASP A 524 -20.16 -12.85 -13.19
N SER A 525 -20.33 -12.75 -14.52
CA SER A 525 -19.72 -13.65 -15.50
C SER A 525 -18.20 -13.53 -15.62
N SER A 526 -17.58 -12.62 -14.89
CA SER A 526 -16.14 -12.32 -14.95
C SER A 526 -15.65 -11.79 -16.31
N ALA A 527 -16.56 -11.33 -17.18
CA ALA A 527 -16.27 -10.73 -18.47
C ALA A 527 -15.93 -9.25 -18.30
N TRP A 528 -14.64 -8.95 -18.18
CA TRP A 528 -14.17 -7.57 -17.93
C TRP A 528 -14.46 -6.64 -19.11
N ASP A 529 -14.33 -7.13 -20.32
CA ASP A 529 -14.66 -6.45 -21.57
C ASP A 529 -16.13 -6.00 -21.61
N LEU A 530 -17.05 -6.93 -21.35
CA LEU A 530 -18.49 -6.66 -21.30
C LEU A 530 -18.83 -5.70 -20.14
N TYR A 531 -18.16 -5.85 -18.98
CA TYR A 531 -18.36 -4.95 -17.86
C TYR A 531 -17.96 -3.52 -18.21
N VAL A 532 -16.80 -3.31 -18.83
CA VAL A 532 -16.33 -1.97 -19.21
C VAL A 532 -17.23 -1.40 -20.31
N SER A 533 -17.66 -2.19 -21.28
CA SER A 533 -18.59 -1.77 -22.33
C SER A 533 -19.95 -1.38 -21.75
N ALA A 534 -20.50 -2.17 -20.80
CA ALA A 534 -21.74 -1.87 -20.12
C ALA A 534 -21.66 -0.61 -19.23
N GLN A 535 -20.47 -0.26 -18.74
CA GLN A 535 -20.22 0.99 -17.98
C GLN A 535 -20.11 2.24 -18.86
N GLY A 536 -20.13 2.09 -20.20
CA GLY A 536 -20.02 3.19 -21.15
C GLY A 536 -18.77 3.17 -22.02
N GLY A 537 -17.99 2.09 -21.93
CA GLY A 537 -16.80 1.85 -22.76
C GLY A 537 -15.47 2.19 -22.08
N PRO A 538 -14.34 1.81 -22.71
CA PRO A 538 -13.01 1.91 -22.11
C PRO A 538 -12.48 3.36 -21.97
N LEU A 539 -12.99 4.26 -22.77
CA LEU A 539 -12.59 5.69 -22.78
C LEU A 539 -13.63 6.60 -22.12
N VAL A 540 -14.65 6.03 -21.47
CA VAL A 540 -15.71 6.81 -20.82
C VAL A 540 -15.13 7.67 -19.67
N PRO A 541 -15.53 8.95 -19.56
CA PRO A 541 -15.24 9.77 -18.39
C PRO A 541 -15.90 9.22 -17.13
N ARG A 542 -15.30 9.52 -15.97
CA ARG A 542 -15.84 9.02 -14.69
C ARG A 542 -17.23 9.54 -14.36
N ASP A 543 -17.53 10.74 -14.80
CA ASP A 543 -18.84 11.42 -14.62
C ASP A 543 -19.93 10.83 -15.51
N LEU A 544 -19.59 10.02 -16.50
CA LEU A 544 -20.53 9.34 -17.39
C LEU A 544 -20.63 7.82 -17.14
N LEU A 545 -20.00 7.31 -16.08
CA LEU A 545 -20.15 5.90 -15.71
C LEU A 545 -21.58 5.59 -15.30
N ARG A 546 -22.13 4.48 -15.82
CA ARG A 546 -23.52 4.06 -15.57
C ARG A 546 -23.77 3.60 -14.13
N VAL A 547 -22.77 2.97 -13.51
CA VAL A 547 -22.86 2.48 -12.14
C VAL A 547 -21.69 3.04 -11.31
N ARG A 548 -21.99 3.59 -10.14
CA ARG A 548 -21.02 4.17 -9.20
C ARG A 548 -21.16 3.59 -7.81
N LEU A 549 -20.14 3.82 -6.98
CA LEU A 549 -20.19 3.46 -5.55
C LEU A 549 -21.00 4.50 -4.79
N SER A 550 -21.84 4.01 -3.91
CA SER A 550 -22.44 4.81 -2.83
C SER A 550 -21.62 4.67 -1.57
N TYR A 551 -21.50 5.77 -0.84
CA TYR A 551 -20.79 5.85 0.43
C TYR A 551 -21.73 6.32 1.52
N GLU A 552 -21.58 5.72 2.68
CA GLU A 552 -22.25 6.11 3.90
C GLU A 552 -21.19 6.61 4.90
N VAL A 553 -21.43 7.77 5.51
CA VAL A 553 -20.58 8.30 6.57
C VAL A 553 -20.98 7.63 7.87
N THR A 554 -20.02 7.06 8.59
CA THR A 554 -20.29 6.42 9.88
C THR A 554 -20.45 7.50 10.96
N GLU A 555 -21.52 7.43 11.73
CA GLU A 555 -21.87 8.39 12.79
C GLU A 555 -20.76 8.58 13.85
N ASN A 556 -19.97 7.56 14.09
CA ASN A 556 -18.97 7.56 15.16
C ASN A 556 -17.55 7.97 14.71
N GLY A 557 -17.35 8.30 13.43
CA GLY A 557 -16.03 8.68 12.93
C GLY A 557 -14.93 7.62 13.18
N ASN A 558 -13.68 8.06 13.14
CA ASN A 558 -12.54 7.25 13.56
C ASN A 558 -12.07 7.66 14.97
N LEU A 559 -11.02 6.97 15.48
CA LEU A 559 -10.40 7.24 16.78
C LEU A 559 -9.93 8.70 16.97
N TYR A 560 -9.80 9.46 15.88
CA TYR A 560 -9.28 10.84 15.90
C TYR A 560 -10.34 11.88 15.53
N GLY A 561 -11.62 11.47 15.43
CA GLY A 561 -12.73 12.38 15.11
C GLY A 561 -12.92 12.67 13.62
N ASP A 562 -12.22 11.98 12.70
CA ASP A 562 -12.53 12.14 11.27
C ASP A 562 -13.75 11.34 10.88
N ASP A 563 -14.52 11.88 9.96
CA ASP A 563 -15.58 11.15 9.28
C ASP A 563 -15.03 9.95 8.52
N VAL A 564 -15.63 8.80 8.72
CA VAL A 564 -15.26 7.57 8.02
C VAL A 564 -16.36 7.23 7.02
N SER A 565 -16.04 7.42 5.74
CA SER A 565 -16.92 6.96 4.66
C SER A 565 -16.68 5.49 4.38
N LYS A 566 -17.73 4.68 4.44
CA LYS A 566 -17.75 3.26 4.05
C LYS A 566 -18.56 3.08 2.79
N ILE A 567 -18.17 2.11 1.95
CA ILE A 567 -18.99 1.74 0.79
C ILE A 567 -20.25 1.07 1.34
N SER A 568 -21.41 1.65 1.03
CA SER A 568 -22.72 1.08 1.34
C SER A 568 -23.23 0.19 0.22
N GLY A 569 -22.96 0.57 -1.05
CA GLY A 569 -23.43 -0.18 -2.18
C GLY A 569 -23.06 0.47 -3.52
N VAL A 570 -23.92 0.21 -4.51
CA VAL A 570 -23.80 0.78 -5.86
C VAL A 570 -25.12 1.45 -6.26
N TYR A 571 -25.03 2.44 -7.13
CA TYR A 571 -26.18 3.15 -7.65
C TYR A 571 -25.97 3.60 -9.10
N SER A 572 -27.05 3.90 -9.81
CA SER A 572 -27.01 4.51 -11.13
C SER A 572 -27.14 6.03 -11.02
N PRO A 573 -26.18 6.82 -11.48
CA PRO A 573 -26.29 8.29 -11.51
C PRO A 573 -27.45 8.80 -12.36
N ILE A 574 -27.91 8.00 -13.33
CA ILE A 574 -29.02 8.36 -14.22
C ILE A 574 -30.36 8.43 -13.44
N ARG A 575 -30.56 7.49 -12.51
CA ARG A 575 -31.75 7.46 -11.64
C ARG A 575 -31.54 8.12 -10.27
N GLY A 576 -30.29 8.44 -9.93
CA GLY A 576 -30.00 9.07 -8.65
C GLY A 576 -30.00 8.10 -7.45
N PRO A 577 -30.09 8.64 -6.21
CA PRO A 577 -29.97 7.87 -4.96
C PRO A 577 -31.01 6.76 -4.78
N GLU A 578 -32.19 6.88 -5.38
CA GLU A 578 -33.28 5.88 -5.32
C GLU A 578 -32.91 4.54 -5.97
N SER A 579 -31.89 4.53 -6.84
CA SER A 579 -31.34 3.32 -7.43
C SER A 579 -30.28 2.61 -6.56
N LEU A 580 -30.11 3.03 -5.30
CA LEU A 580 -29.14 2.46 -4.40
C LEU A 580 -29.42 0.99 -4.07
N ILE A 581 -28.44 0.14 -4.37
CA ILE A 581 -28.44 -1.28 -4.00
C ILE A 581 -27.34 -1.49 -2.97
N HIS A 582 -27.73 -1.89 -1.76
CA HIS A 582 -26.78 -2.22 -0.72
C HIS A 582 -26.08 -3.55 -1.04
N THR A 583 -24.75 -3.52 -1.11
CA THR A 583 -23.91 -4.70 -1.40
C THR A 583 -23.26 -5.28 -0.16
N ARG A 584 -23.35 -4.58 0.97
CA ARG A 584 -22.75 -4.96 2.25
C ARG A 584 -23.79 -4.94 3.34
N THR A 585 -24.59 -6.00 3.41
CA THR A 585 -25.71 -6.13 4.35
C THR A 585 -25.28 -6.74 5.67
N THR A 586 -24.26 -7.60 5.67
CA THR A 586 -23.78 -8.28 6.87
C THR A 586 -22.65 -7.50 7.55
N LYS A 587 -22.76 -7.34 8.86
CA LYS A 587 -21.73 -6.74 9.72
C LYS A 587 -21.00 -7.85 10.47
N TYR A 588 -19.67 -7.83 10.39
CA TYR A 588 -18.84 -8.83 11.07
C TYR A 588 -17.89 -8.18 12.07
N LYS A 589 -17.74 -8.83 13.22
CA LYS A 589 -16.67 -8.54 14.17
C LYS A 589 -15.63 -9.67 14.13
N ILE A 590 -14.35 -9.31 14.34
CA ILE A 590 -13.28 -10.30 14.45
C ILE A 590 -13.23 -10.78 15.90
N VAL A 591 -13.38 -12.08 16.11
CA VAL A 591 -13.36 -12.73 17.43
C VAL A 591 -12.30 -13.83 17.47
N PRO A 592 -11.74 -14.17 18.64
CA PRO A 592 -10.91 -15.35 18.78
C PRO A 592 -11.69 -16.63 18.42
N LYS A 593 -11.00 -17.58 17.79
CA LYS A 593 -11.57 -18.89 17.51
C LYS A 593 -12.00 -19.56 18.82
N ARG A 594 -13.19 -20.17 18.85
CA ARG A 594 -13.63 -20.96 20.02
C ARG A 594 -12.67 -22.11 20.23
N GLN A 595 -12.12 -22.24 21.43
CA GLN A 595 -11.40 -23.45 21.83
C GLN A 595 -12.45 -24.54 21.99
N THR A 596 -12.38 -25.56 21.16
CA THR A 596 -13.03 -26.88 21.50
C THR A 596 -12.20 -27.43 22.63
N ASP A 597 -12.84 -27.74 23.76
CA ASP A 597 -12.24 -28.24 25.00
C ASP A 597 -11.20 -29.33 24.74
N GLY A 598 -9.96 -29.01 25.00
CA GLY A 598 -8.88 -29.99 24.98
C GLY A 598 -7.57 -29.48 24.41
N VAL A 599 -6.97 -28.41 24.94
CA VAL A 599 -5.52 -28.23 25.17
C VAL A 599 -5.27 -26.91 25.92
N SER A 600 -4.53 -27.05 27.03
CA SER A 600 -4.15 -26.01 27.97
C SER A 600 -3.46 -24.76 27.38
N GLY A 601 -3.86 -23.63 27.92
CA GLY A 601 -3.15 -22.40 28.20
C GLY A 601 -1.96 -22.02 27.32
N PHE A 602 -2.22 -21.16 26.32
CA PHE A 602 -1.26 -20.16 25.88
C PHE A 602 -1.87 -18.78 26.17
N ASP A 603 -1.37 -18.13 27.20
CA ASP A 603 -1.59 -16.70 27.42
C ASP A 603 -0.98 -15.93 26.24
N LEU A 604 -1.81 -15.64 25.23
CA LEU A 604 -1.47 -14.72 24.19
C LEU A 604 -1.68 -13.29 24.71
N ASP A 605 -0.61 -12.69 25.19
CA ASP A 605 -0.58 -11.25 25.47
C ASP A 605 -0.82 -10.46 24.18
N PHE A 606 -2.09 -10.08 23.92
CA PHE A 606 -2.53 -9.30 22.77
C PHE A 606 -2.22 -7.79 22.87
N SER A 607 -1.54 -7.34 23.93
CA SER A 607 -1.26 -5.91 24.15
C SER A 607 -0.24 -5.30 23.20
N GLY A 608 0.25 -6.00 22.18
CA GLY A 608 1.35 -5.51 21.33
C GLY A 608 1.36 -5.92 19.86
N GLY A 609 0.29 -6.53 19.34
CA GLY A 609 0.20 -6.84 17.90
C GLY A 609 0.05 -5.57 17.04
N PRO A 610 0.74 -5.45 15.87
CA PRO A 610 0.42 -4.39 14.93
C PRO A 610 -1.03 -4.56 14.50
N ALA A 611 -1.83 -3.48 14.57
CA ALA A 611 -3.16 -3.46 13.99
C ALA A 611 -3.10 -4.05 12.57
N ALA A 612 -3.94 -5.04 12.30
CA ALA A 612 -4.00 -5.67 10.99
C ALA A 612 -4.09 -4.59 9.92
N PRO A 613 -3.30 -4.65 8.84
CA PRO A 613 -3.45 -3.69 7.76
C PRO A 613 -4.91 -3.76 7.31
N ARG A 614 -5.57 -2.61 7.23
CA ARG A 614 -6.94 -2.47 6.72
C ARG A 614 -6.96 -2.94 5.27
N SER A 615 -7.06 -4.24 5.06
CA SER A 615 -7.45 -4.78 3.78
C SER A 615 -8.97 -4.83 3.80
N SER A 616 -9.59 -4.21 2.81
CA SER A 616 -10.99 -4.45 2.54
C SER A 616 -11.13 -5.96 2.29
N VAL A 617 -11.67 -6.69 3.28
CA VAL A 617 -11.99 -8.10 3.11
C VAL A 617 -13.15 -8.16 2.12
N ASN A 618 -12.85 -8.45 0.87
CA ASN A 618 -13.87 -8.71 -0.13
C ASN A 618 -14.48 -10.07 0.15
N ASN A 619 -15.70 -10.08 0.64
CA ASN A 619 -16.51 -11.30 0.84
C ASN A 619 -16.97 -11.89 -0.50
N CYS A 620 -16.07 -12.19 -1.42
CA CYS A 620 -16.40 -12.94 -2.64
C CYS A 620 -16.01 -14.40 -2.44
N THR A 621 -16.77 -15.14 -1.64
CA THR A 621 -16.71 -16.59 -1.64
C THR A 621 -18.08 -17.13 -2.03
N ARG A 622 -18.17 -17.65 -3.26
CA ARG A 622 -19.10 -18.77 -3.52
C ARG A 622 -18.52 -19.98 -2.78
N GLU A 623 -19.33 -20.64 -1.97
CA GLU A 623 -19.04 -22.02 -1.57
C GLU A 623 -18.88 -22.85 -2.86
N PRO A 624 -17.91 -23.78 -2.92
CA PRO A 624 -17.88 -24.73 -4.02
C PRO A 624 -19.17 -25.56 -3.91
N ARG A 625 -20.11 -25.35 -4.81
CA ARG A 625 -21.19 -26.30 -5.00
C ARG A 625 -20.54 -27.64 -5.35
N GLU A 626 -20.80 -28.66 -4.59
CA GLU A 626 -20.57 -30.04 -5.00
C GLU A 626 -21.28 -30.23 -6.34
N VAL A 627 -20.48 -30.38 -7.37
CA VAL A 627 -20.99 -30.75 -8.71
C VAL A 627 -21.39 -32.21 -8.59
N GLU A 628 -22.67 -32.48 -8.39
CA GLU A 628 -23.22 -33.81 -8.67
C GLU A 628 -22.79 -34.20 -10.08
N LYS A 629 -21.96 -35.21 -10.17
CA LYS A 629 -21.54 -35.83 -11.43
C LYS A 629 -22.77 -36.49 -12.08
N ARG A 630 -23.48 -35.77 -12.91
CA ARG A 630 -24.33 -36.38 -13.88
C ARG A 630 -23.45 -37.07 -14.94
N ALA A 631 -23.48 -38.36 -14.95
CA ALA A 631 -22.86 -39.19 -15.96
C ALA A 631 -23.48 -38.86 -17.35
N ASP A 632 -22.66 -38.39 -18.26
CA ASP A 632 -22.97 -38.23 -19.66
C ASP A 632 -22.55 -39.55 -20.36
N PRO A 633 -23.44 -40.30 -20.98
CA PRO A 633 -23.05 -41.56 -21.61
C PRO A 633 -22.45 -41.27 -23.00
N GLY A 634 -21.12 -41.40 -23.12
CA GLY A 634 -20.47 -41.47 -24.43
C GLY A 634 -19.27 -40.60 -24.70
N GLY A 635 -18.65 -40.04 -23.72
CA GLY A 635 -17.39 -39.31 -23.86
C GLY A 635 -16.20 -40.11 -23.31
N THR A 636 -15.19 -40.36 -24.12
CA THR A 636 -13.93 -40.99 -23.72
C THR A 636 -13.35 -40.22 -22.51
N VAL A 637 -13.34 -40.86 -21.37
CA VAL A 637 -12.74 -40.33 -20.14
C VAL A 637 -11.23 -40.25 -20.37
N ILE A 638 -10.75 -39.05 -20.61
CA ILE A 638 -9.31 -38.76 -20.44
C ILE A 638 -9.11 -38.70 -18.94
N ASN A 639 -8.40 -39.68 -18.39
CA ASN A 639 -8.01 -39.73 -17.00
C ASN A 639 -7.12 -38.53 -16.70
N ASP A 640 -7.63 -37.58 -15.95
CA ASP A 640 -7.00 -36.32 -15.59
C ASP A 640 -5.94 -36.44 -14.47
N CYS A 641 -5.27 -37.58 -14.40
CA CYS A 641 -4.22 -37.82 -13.41
C CYS A 641 -2.82 -37.99 -13.99
N ALA A 642 -2.58 -37.46 -15.20
CA ALA A 642 -1.20 -37.25 -15.64
C ALA A 642 -0.66 -36.07 -14.82
N SER A 643 0.27 -36.36 -13.91
CA SER A 643 0.95 -35.34 -13.12
C SER A 643 1.62 -34.32 -14.03
N TRP A 644 1.51 -33.04 -13.68
CA TRP A 644 2.19 -31.95 -14.41
C TRP A 644 3.72 -32.11 -14.53
N ALA A 645 4.29 -33.13 -13.88
CA ALA A 645 5.68 -33.54 -14.01
C ALA A 645 6.03 -34.03 -15.41
N ASP A 646 5.08 -34.61 -16.16
CA ASP A 646 5.36 -35.20 -17.47
C ASP A 646 5.43 -34.16 -18.62
N ILE A 647 4.89 -32.97 -18.42
CA ILE A 647 4.96 -31.88 -19.42
C ILE A 647 6.40 -31.36 -19.58
N GLY A 648 7.24 -31.52 -18.56
CA GLY A 648 8.65 -31.16 -18.61
C GLY A 648 9.44 -31.93 -19.66
N SER A 649 9.10 -33.19 -19.87
CA SER A 649 9.76 -34.13 -20.78
C SER A 649 9.35 -33.99 -22.26
N LEU A 650 8.28 -33.26 -22.55
CA LEU A 650 7.75 -33.11 -23.91
C LEU A 650 8.62 -32.15 -24.75
N SER A 651 8.78 -32.49 -26.02
CA SER A 651 9.47 -31.65 -27.00
C SER A 651 8.72 -30.32 -27.22
N ARG A 652 9.45 -29.32 -27.73
CA ARG A 652 8.88 -27.99 -28.03
C ARG A 652 7.70 -28.03 -29.02
N LYS A 653 7.67 -29.06 -29.88
CA LYS A 653 6.59 -29.31 -30.87
C LYS A 653 5.34 -29.86 -30.20
N GLU A 654 5.48 -30.79 -29.28
CA GLU A 654 4.39 -31.38 -28.50
C GLU A 654 3.75 -30.37 -27.55
N LYS A 655 4.57 -29.55 -26.85
CA LYS A 655 4.10 -28.45 -26.03
C LYS A 655 3.28 -27.42 -26.81
N ARG A 656 3.66 -27.13 -28.06
CA ARG A 656 2.85 -26.29 -28.98
C ARG A 656 1.51 -26.89 -29.32
N VAL A 657 1.46 -28.20 -29.63
CA VAL A 657 0.22 -28.91 -29.97
C VAL A 657 -0.74 -28.93 -28.78
N ILE A 658 -0.23 -29.15 -27.56
CA ILE A 658 -1.06 -29.13 -26.36
C ILE A 658 -1.57 -27.71 -26.09
N ALA A 659 -0.75 -26.66 -26.20
CA ALA A 659 -1.16 -25.29 -26.06
C ALA A 659 -2.23 -24.89 -27.11
N GLN A 660 -2.09 -25.36 -28.35
CA GLN A 660 -3.08 -25.14 -29.40
C GLN A 660 -4.39 -25.81 -29.05
N ARG A 661 -4.37 -27.08 -28.62
CA ARG A 661 -5.58 -27.83 -28.23
C ARG A 661 -6.30 -27.23 -27.04
N LEU A 662 -5.57 -26.76 -26.05
CA LEU A 662 -6.12 -26.01 -24.89
C LEU A 662 -6.73 -24.67 -25.30
N SER A 663 -6.12 -23.97 -26.26
CA SER A 663 -6.66 -22.72 -26.83
C SER A 663 -7.93 -23.01 -27.65
N ASP A 664 -7.97 -24.08 -28.43
CA ASP A 664 -9.12 -24.45 -29.23
C ASP A 664 -10.27 -24.98 -28.37
N ALA A 665 -9.98 -25.72 -27.29
CA ALA A 665 -10.98 -26.15 -26.30
C ALA A 665 -11.59 -24.93 -25.57
N ALA A 666 -10.79 -23.93 -25.24
CA ALA A 666 -11.27 -22.69 -24.66
C ALA A 666 -12.14 -21.88 -25.64
N ARG A 667 -11.85 -21.93 -26.96
CA ARG A 667 -12.67 -21.30 -28.00
C ARG A 667 -14.00 -22.03 -28.22
N VAL A 668 -14.02 -23.35 -28.09
CA VAL A 668 -15.24 -24.16 -28.21
C VAL A 668 -16.19 -23.93 -27.02
N THR A 669 -15.66 -23.80 -25.81
CA THR A 669 -16.48 -23.48 -24.64
C THR A 669 -17.09 -22.07 -24.70
N ASN A 670 -16.42 -21.11 -25.36
CA ASN A 670 -16.97 -19.77 -25.58
C ASN A 670 -18.03 -19.68 -26.72
N LYS A 671 -18.18 -20.71 -27.54
CA LYS A 671 -19.19 -20.78 -28.63
C LYS A 671 -20.49 -21.48 -28.22
N ARG A 672 -20.66 -21.93 -26.98
CA ARG A 672 -21.96 -22.44 -26.53
C ARG A 672 -22.97 -21.31 -26.47
N VAL A 673 -23.84 -21.33 -27.47
CA VAL A 673 -25.02 -20.50 -27.66
C VAL A 673 -25.77 -20.32 -26.34
N LYS A 674 -26.07 -19.08 -25.97
CA LYS A 674 -26.97 -18.71 -24.88
C LYS A 674 -28.38 -19.20 -25.23
N VAL A 675 -28.71 -20.42 -24.85
CA VAL A 675 -30.12 -20.84 -24.76
C VAL A 675 -30.63 -20.18 -23.48
N ARG A 676 -31.51 -19.19 -23.61
CA ARG A 676 -32.25 -18.65 -22.48
C ARG A 676 -33.05 -19.79 -21.86
N PRO A 677 -32.88 -20.14 -20.58
CA PRO A 677 -33.78 -21.09 -19.94
C PRO A 677 -35.17 -20.47 -19.98
N LYS A 678 -36.18 -21.25 -20.41
CA LYS A 678 -37.58 -20.86 -20.26
C LYS A 678 -37.83 -20.62 -18.77
N ALA A 679 -38.40 -19.45 -18.44
CA ALA A 679 -38.76 -19.12 -17.08
C ALA A 679 -39.64 -20.21 -16.48
N SER A 680 -39.20 -20.78 -15.36
CA SER A 680 -40.03 -21.73 -14.61
C SER A 680 -41.31 -21.01 -14.13
N PRO A 681 -42.47 -21.66 -14.16
CA PRO A 681 -43.70 -21.07 -13.61
C PRO A 681 -43.50 -20.68 -12.12
N MET A 682 -44.10 -19.59 -11.70
CA MET A 682 -44.05 -19.11 -10.34
C MET A 682 -44.66 -20.11 -9.36
N THR A 683 -44.00 -20.36 -8.24
CA THR A 683 -44.55 -21.13 -7.13
C THR A 683 -45.67 -20.36 -6.43
N GLU A 684 -46.50 -21.04 -5.62
CA GLU A 684 -47.58 -20.41 -4.89
C GLU A 684 -47.11 -19.33 -3.91
N GLN A 685 -45.98 -19.56 -3.28
CA GLN A 685 -45.31 -18.56 -2.41
C GLN A 685 -44.81 -17.34 -3.22
N GLU A 686 -44.28 -17.57 -4.41
CA GLU A 686 -43.83 -16.49 -5.30
C GLU A 686 -45.00 -15.64 -5.76
N LYS A 687 -46.15 -16.22 -6.03
CA LYS A 687 -47.36 -15.51 -6.39
C LYS A 687 -47.90 -14.65 -5.25
N GLN A 688 -47.97 -15.19 -4.00
CA GLN A 688 -48.39 -14.48 -2.82
C GLN A 688 -47.51 -13.25 -2.55
N ILE A 689 -46.20 -13.38 -2.64
CA ILE A 689 -45.26 -12.26 -2.44
C ILE A 689 -45.39 -11.25 -3.57
N SER A 690 -45.58 -11.69 -4.81
CA SER A 690 -45.81 -10.82 -5.95
C SER A 690 -47.09 -9.96 -5.76
N GLU A 691 -48.15 -10.58 -5.26
CA GLU A 691 -49.41 -9.93 -5.01
C GLU A 691 -49.32 -8.88 -3.86
N LEU A 692 -48.60 -9.22 -2.78
CA LEU A 692 -48.30 -8.33 -1.69
C LEU A 692 -47.43 -7.11 -2.09
N LEU A 693 -46.53 -7.31 -3.07
CA LEU A 693 -45.74 -6.22 -3.65
C LEU A 693 -46.57 -5.33 -4.54
N SER A 694 -47.46 -5.90 -5.36
CA SER A 694 -48.40 -5.15 -6.22
C SER A 694 -49.38 -4.31 -5.42
N LEU A 695 -49.89 -4.81 -4.29
CA LEU A 695 -50.72 -4.07 -3.37
C LEU A 695 -50.03 -2.84 -2.75
N ARG A 696 -48.71 -2.78 -2.81
CA ARG A 696 -47.86 -1.65 -2.35
C ARG A 696 -47.33 -0.79 -3.50
N GLY A 697 -47.84 -0.99 -4.72
CA GLY A 697 -47.42 -0.21 -5.88
C GLY A 697 -46.06 -0.63 -6.44
N VAL A 698 -45.56 -1.80 -6.04
CA VAL A 698 -44.29 -2.37 -6.55
C VAL A 698 -44.61 -3.42 -7.59
N ASP A 699 -44.37 -3.12 -8.88
CA ASP A 699 -44.51 -4.08 -9.96
C ASP A 699 -43.28 -4.98 -10.03
N ALA A 700 -43.42 -6.22 -9.52
CA ALA A 700 -42.31 -7.12 -9.31
C ALA A 700 -42.34 -8.28 -10.32
N SER A 701 -41.25 -8.47 -11.07
CA SER A 701 -41.07 -9.64 -11.89
C SER A 701 -40.83 -10.92 -11.08
N ALA A 702 -41.08 -12.09 -11.69
CA ALA A 702 -40.78 -13.38 -11.07
C ALA A 702 -39.34 -13.52 -10.55
N GLY A 703 -38.37 -12.93 -11.24
CA GLY A 703 -36.97 -12.91 -10.82
C GLY A 703 -36.73 -12.10 -9.55
N MET A 704 -37.41 -10.95 -9.42
CA MET A 704 -37.34 -10.12 -8.21
C MET A 704 -37.95 -10.83 -7.01
N VAL A 705 -39.12 -11.45 -7.19
CA VAL A 705 -39.80 -12.21 -6.14
C VAL A 705 -38.92 -13.36 -5.63
N ARG A 706 -38.28 -14.10 -6.55
CA ARG A 706 -37.32 -15.18 -6.21
C ARG A 706 -36.10 -14.64 -5.45
N SER A 707 -35.61 -13.47 -5.86
CA SER A 707 -34.49 -12.81 -5.17
C SER A 707 -34.86 -12.40 -3.74
N LEU A 708 -36.06 -11.85 -3.52
CA LEU A 708 -36.56 -11.52 -2.19
C LEU A 708 -36.74 -12.76 -1.31
N ILE A 709 -37.30 -13.85 -1.85
CA ILE A 709 -37.44 -15.13 -1.14
C ILE A 709 -36.08 -15.72 -0.77
N SER A 710 -35.07 -15.52 -1.62
CA SER A 710 -33.68 -15.95 -1.34
C SER A 710 -32.90 -14.97 -0.44
N GLY A 711 -33.59 -14.05 0.23
CA GLY A 711 -33.00 -13.14 1.20
C GLY A 711 -32.40 -11.85 0.61
N ALA A 712 -32.82 -11.43 -0.58
CA ALA A 712 -32.48 -10.12 -1.09
C ALA A 712 -33.24 -9.04 -0.34
N VAL A 713 -32.61 -7.87 -0.21
CA VAL A 713 -33.19 -6.67 0.42
C VAL A 713 -33.39 -5.63 -0.66
N VAL A 714 -34.61 -5.13 -0.79
CA VAL A 714 -34.97 -4.11 -1.77
C VAL A 714 -35.41 -2.85 -1.06
N ALA A 715 -34.76 -1.71 -1.36
CA ALA A 715 -35.17 -0.40 -0.86
C ALA A 715 -36.23 0.21 -1.78
N PHE A 716 -37.31 0.68 -1.22
CA PHE A 716 -38.38 1.37 -1.90
C PHE A 716 -38.78 2.62 -1.12
N GLY A 717 -38.40 3.82 -1.59
CA GLY A 717 -38.53 5.05 -0.83
C GLY A 717 -37.78 5.00 0.51
N ASP A 718 -38.46 5.36 1.58
CA ASP A 718 -37.92 5.27 2.96
C ASP A 718 -38.10 3.89 3.61
N GLN A 719 -38.49 2.89 2.85
CA GLN A 719 -38.76 1.55 3.34
C GLN A 719 -37.80 0.53 2.74
N VAL A 720 -37.54 -0.52 3.49
CA VAL A 720 -36.77 -1.68 3.09
C VAL A 720 -37.64 -2.91 3.12
N LEU A 721 -37.68 -3.61 2.00
CA LEU A 721 -38.46 -4.82 1.79
C LEU A 721 -37.53 -6.04 1.92
N THR A 722 -37.90 -6.97 2.78
CA THR A 722 -37.24 -8.29 2.93
C THR A 722 -38.29 -9.37 3.05
N VAL A 723 -37.93 -10.62 2.75
CA VAL A 723 -38.76 -11.78 3.05
C VAL A 723 -38.06 -12.55 4.16
N GLU A 724 -38.69 -12.60 5.32
CA GLU A 724 -38.22 -13.34 6.49
C GLU A 724 -39.27 -14.44 6.82
N GLU A 725 -38.81 -15.67 6.99
CA GLU A 725 -39.71 -16.85 7.25
C GLU A 725 -40.87 -16.98 6.26
N GLY A 726 -40.63 -16.63 4.98
CA GLY A 726 -41.63 -16.72 3.93
C GLY A 726 -42.68 -15.59 3.90
N ARG A 727 -42.54 -14.58 4.75
CA ARG A 727 -43.43 -13.40 4.79
C ARG A 727 -42.68 -12.14 4.36
N LEU A 728 -43.35 -11.28 3.59
CA LEU A 728 -42.82 -9.97 3.20
C LEU A 728 -42.79 -9.05 4.43
N THR A 729 -41.63 -8.66 4.88
CA THR A 729 -41.42 -7.69 5.95
C THR A 729 -40.99 -6.35 5.38
N VAL A 730 -41.58 -5.28 5.94
CA VAL A 730 -41.30 -3.90 5.57
C VAL A 730 -40.77 -3.20 6.81
N ARG A 731 -39.57 -2.65 6.72
CA ARG A 731 -38.98 -1.87 7.81
C ARG A 731 -38.74 -0.44 7.33
N ASN A 732 -39.09 0.53 8.16
CA ASN A 732 -38.71 1.92 7.89
C ASN A 732 -37.19 2.06 8.09
N ARG A 733 -36.58 2.92 7.32
CA ARG A 733 -35.14 3.23 7.37
C ARG A 733 -34.88 4.04 8.65
N THR A 734 -34.85 3.37 9.81
CA THR A 734 -34.47 3.98 11.09
C THR A 734 -32.97 3.91 11.26
N ALA A 735 -32.39 5.01 11.77
CA ALA A 735 -30.98 5.11 12.14
C ALA A 735 -30.58 3.93 13.04
N ALA A 736 -29.53 3.23 12.66
CA ALA A 736 -29.05 2.01 13.30
C ALA A 736 -28.63 2.24 14.75
N GLY A 737 -28.96 1.27 15.59
CA GLY A 737 -28.72 1.28 17.03
C GLY A 737 -27.26 1.50 17.44
N VAL A 738 -27.11 2.22 18.53
CA VAL A 738 -25.85 2.57 19.19
C VAL A 738 -25.13 1.30 19.67
N GLN A 739 -23.96 1.01 19.10
CA GLN A 739 -23.05 -0.02 19.61
C GLN A 739 -22.12 0.54 20.70
N ARG A 740 -21.96 -0.19 21.78
CA ARG A 740 -20.99 0.13 22.85
C ARG A 740 -19.56 0.02 22.31
N LEU A 741 -18.81 1.11 22.40
CA LEU A 741 -17.40 1.21 22.04
C LEU A 741 -16.50 0.51 23.10
N PRO A 742 -15.35 -0.06 22.72
CA PRO A 742 -14.35 -0.57 23.68
C PRO A 742 -13.85 0.57 24.59
N SER A 743 -13.55 0.26 25.85
CA SER A 743 -13.23 1.24 26.91
C SER A 743 -12.14 2.26 26.58
N GLN A 744 -11.13 1.91 25.78
CA GLN A 744 -10.10 2.85 25.34
C GLN A 744 -10.58 3.92 24.34
N ILE A 745 -11.61 3.62 23.56
CA ILE A 745 -12.22 4.58 22.64
C ILE A 745 -13.11 5.56 23.44
N VAL A 746 -13.72 5.09 24.52
CA VAL A 746 -14.53 5.91 25.42
C VAL A 746 -13.67 6.94 26.14
N GLU A 747 -12.45 6.57 26.62
CA GLU A 747 -11.55 7.50 27.28
C GLU A 747 -11.03 8.62 26.36
N ILE A 748 -10.66 8.29 25.13
CA ILE A 748 -10.17 9.31 24.16
C ILE A 748 -11.33 10.20 23.69
N LYS A 749 -12.53 9.63 23.54
CA LYS A 749 -13.73 10.41 23.20
C LYS A 749 -14.16 11.29 24.37
N GLN A 750 -14.07 10.82 25.60
CA GLN A 750 -14.30 11.61 26.79
C GLN A 750 -13.32 12.77 26.93
N GLN A 751 -12.03 12.56 26.67
CA GLN A 751 -11.04 13.63 26.66
C GLN A 751 -11.30 14.68 25.57
N ALA A 752 -11.73 14.26 24.37
CA ALA A 752 -12.10 15.14 23.27
C ALA A 752 -13.44 15.87 23.56
N ASP A 753 -14.42 15.17 24.15
CA ASP A 753 -15.71 15.74 24.56
C ASP A 753 -15.55 16.67 25.75
N ASP A 754 -14.65 16.39 26.69
CA ASP A 754 -14.31 17.28 27.81
C ASP A 754 -13.63 18.56 27.30
N LEU A 755 -12.75 18.45 26.32
CA LEU A 755 -12.13 19.62 25.68
C LEU A 755 -13.19 20.44 24.92
N LEU A 756 -14.06 19.79 24.17
CA LEU A 756 -15.16 20.42 23.43
C LEU A 756 -16.18 21.07 24.39
N HIS A 757 -16.45 20.44 25.56
CA HIS A 757 -17.30 21.00 26.61
C HIS A 757 -16.68 22.22 27.31
N ARG A 758 -15.37 22.18 27.53
CA ARG A 758 -14.60 23.34 28.05
C ARG A 758 -14.64 24.51 27.06
N MET A 759 -14.46 24.21 25.76
CA MET A 759 -14.60 25.21 24.69
C MET A 759 -16.03 25.78 24.63
N LYS A 760 -17.08 24.94 24.66
CA LYS A 760 -18.49 25.39 24.64
C LYS A 760 -18.87 26.24 25.85
N ARG A 761 -18.36 25.92 27.07
CA ARG A 761 -18.56 26.75 28.25
C ARG A 761 -17.85 28.11 28.14
N ALA A 762 -16.69 28.15 27.51
CA ALA A 762 -16.00 29.42 27.25
C ALA A 762 -16.75 30.28 26.21
N PHE A 763 -17.48 29.66 25.27
CA PHE A 763 -18.35 30.37 24.31
C PHE A 763 -19.64 30.88 24.95
N SER A 764 -20.34 30.09 25.79
CA SER A 764 -21.58 30.50 26.43
C SER A 764 -21.41 31.46 27.61
N ALA A 765 -20.21 31.71 28.07
CA ALA A 765 -19.93 32.77 29.07
C ALA A 765 -19.75 34.17 28.44
N ARG A 766 -19.93 34.29 27.13
CA ARG A 766 -19.84 35.56 26.36
C ARG A 766 -21.19 36.08 25.84
N GLU A 767 -22.30 35.32 25.99
CA GLU A 767 -23.65 35.83 25.88
C GLU A 767 -24.18 36.27 27.28
#